data_a0f61197e47205f054e85214e19b0134
#
_entry.id   a0f61197e47205f054e85214e19b0134
#
_cell.length_a   1.000
_cell.length_b   1.000
_cell.length_c   1.000
_cell.angle_alpha   90.00
_cell.angle_beta   90.00
_cell.angle_gamma   90.00
#
_symmetry.space_group_name_H-M   'P 1'
#
loop_
_entity.id
_entity.type
_entity.pdbx_description
1 polymer ?
#
loop_
_entity_poly.entity_id
_entity_poly.type
_entity_poly.pdbx_seq_one_letter_code
_entity_poly.pdbx_strand_id
1 'polypeptide(L)'
;MNEEKSSFMDQLFTEPVYSDSPQTEALFLKALQEELIFHYEHNDMYRQFCNRKGFDPHAELNDIKQIPPVAVSVFKNLGYGLASVPKEDIKLRLQSSATSGTPSTVVVDKITSKRQAKAMVKVMQEFIGKDRKPFLVMDIDPRSEFRSLLGARFAAITGYLNFASKSGFFLKAKNGVSYFDIDAIKEYLTMIPSDQPVVVFGFTYIMYSNVLKAILAKGEKIQLPKGSKIIHIGGWKKLEAEKVEKSLFNQQLADGFGIDPTDVIDIYGFTEQMGLNYPDCPCGCKHTSAYVNVLVRDVVTREVLPAGKEGMMEFVTPIPHSYPGNVVLTDDMGIIEKDPCPYGRPGTRFRITGRMKKAEVRGCGDILSAKLTFNAKTAKMGEEDNHLEVQYYKGDIAEGDGITQMQSIIDGLNAQNEWLRSQPVEAIIGLIGMAAKTWLSDTKFRFLKDKGLLFLSQWCDERHLKQVALDGLRGNLKYADTFLPCHDSDKHLMKANARGLCCHWMAGNVQILGMFALVQCMLTKNTNLIKVAAKDGGVFATLMSALEGLEYTTSDGYTIKGDDLVKTVGVVYFSRHAVKLGELMSKSSKVRIAWGGKEAVETVAGYPSSIDCETVVFGPKLSYAVIAKEALASEQDAKKLARRVSVDVSIFDQAGCASPHNLYIERGGEVSPERFCEILAEAFPKTEIQIPKPTVSPEQISAIHSIRGVYDFKGKVWGSSTMSWSILLSDEKNTELGKPVYSRALMVHEVDDINQSLDLIEDYIQTIGIEAPQDKAIAFANKATEKGVARLPKIGRMLNFEMPWDGVFLIDRLVRWNTLFGPLV
;
A
#
# COMPACT_ATOMS: atom_id res chain seq x y z
N MET A 1 38.91 -10.05 -44.08
CA MET A 1 38.81 -10.05 -42.61
C MET A 1 38.39 -8.65 -42.22
N ASN A 2 37.09 -8.41 -42.05
CA ASN A 2 36.63 -7.17 -41.44
C ASN A 2 37.08 -7.23 -40.00
N GLU A 3 37.92 -6.31 -39.59
CA GLU A 3 38.14 -6.03 -38.14
C GLU A 3 36.78 -5.67 -37.57
N GLU A 4 36.12 -6.59 -36.84
CA GLU A 4 34.97 -6.25 -36.00
C GLU A 4 35.44 -5.17 -35.03
N LYS A 5 34.99 -3.94 -35.21
CA LYS A 5 35.24 -2.83 -34.30
C LYS A 5 34.80 -3.29 -32.90
N SER A 6 35.73 -3.45 -31.98
CA SER A 6 35.45 -3.77 -30.58
C SER A 6 34.40 -2.78 -30.04
N SER A 7 33.29 -3.28 -29.47
CA SER A 7 32.26 -2.42 -28.91
C SER A 7 32.84 -1.51 -27.82
N PHE A 8 32.24 -0.33 -27.55
CA PHE A 8 32.69 0.52 -26.45
C PHE A 8 32.59 -0.21 -25.10
N MET A 9 31.65 -1.11 -24.93
CA MET A 9 31.55 -1.97 -23.75
C MET A 9 32.76 -2.91 -23.59
N ASP A 10 33.28 -3.49 -24.69
CA ASP A 10 34.49 -4.32 -24.62
C ASP A 10 35.74 -3.51 -24.30
N GLN A 11 35.82 -2.27 -24.80
CA GLN A 11 36.89 -1.34 -24.45
C GLN A 11 36.79 -0.94 -22.97
N LEU A 12 35.60 -0.61 -22.46
CA LEU A 12 35.36 -0.28 -21.04
C LEU A 12 35.78 -1.42 -20.13
N PHE A 13 35.62 -2.67 -20.56
CA PHE A 13 36.11 -3.83 -19.80
C PHE A 13 37.64 -3.96 -19.78
N THR A 14 38.38 -3.20 -20.57
CA THR A 14 39.86 -3.16 -20.45
C THR A 14 40.37 -2.16 -19.42
N GLU A 15 39.53 -1.17 -19.08
CA GLU A 15 39.86 -0.18 -18.06
C GLU A 15 40.00 -0.81 -16.66
N PRO A 16 40.72 -0.14 -15.72
CA PRO A 16 40.73 -0.51 -14.31
C PRO A 16 39.31 -0.56 -13.75
N VAL A 17 39.06 -1.53 -12.88
CA VAL A 17 37.72 -1.75 -12.29
C VAL A 17 37.23 -0.52 -11.53
N TYR A 18 38.14 0.17 -10.83
CA TYR A 18 37.86 1.44 -10.17
C TYR A 18 38.76 2.50 -10.77
N SER A 19 38.15 3.53 -11.35
CA SER A 19 38.86 4.58 -12.09
C SER A 19 38.08 5.89 -12.02
N ASP A 20 38.78 6.99 -11.82
CA ASP A 20 38.26 8.36 -11.93
C ASP A 20 38.82 9.07 -13.17
N SER A 21 39.34 8.30 -14.15
CA SER A 21 39.94 8.90 -15.35
C SER A 21 38.87 9.43 -16.30
N PRO A 22 39.07 10.61 -16.92
CA PRO A 22 38.17 11.14 -17.94
C PRO A 22 37.99 10.22 -19.16
N GLN A 23 39.01 9.40 -19.46
CA GLN A 23 38.94 8.40 -20.54
C GLN A 23 37.93 7.30 -20.21
N THR A 24 37.95 6.79 -18.96
CA THR A 24 36.98 5.78 -18.49
C THR A 24 35.56 6.34 -18.51
N GLU A 25 35.37 7.59 -18.09
CA GLU A 25 34.07 8.27 -18.11
C GLU A 25 33.54 8.45 -19.54
N ALA A 26 34.41 8.89 -20.48
CA ALA A 26 34.04 9.02 -21.88
C ALA A 26 33.66 7.67 -22.52
N LEU A 27 34.38 6.59 -22.21
CA LEU A 27 34.04 5.24 -22.66
C LEU A 27 32.72 4.74 -22.05
N PHE A 28 32.49 5.04 -20.75
CA PHE A 28 31.24 4.70 -20.10
C PHE A 28 30.04 5.35 -20.79
N LEU A 29 30.10 6.67 -21.05
CA LEU A 29 29.01 7.38 -21.74
C LEU A 29 28.74 6.84 -23.14
N LYS A 30 29.81 6.51 -23.92
CA LYS A 30 29.68 5.93 -25.26
C LYS A 30 29.04 4.53 -25.21
N ALA A 31 29.50 3.67 -24.28
CA ALA A 31 28.95 2.34 -24.10
C ALA A 31 27.47 2.40 -23.64
N LEU A 32 27.16 3.34 -22.78
CA LEU A 32 25.78 3.57 -22.30
C LEU A 32 24.90 4.05 -23.47
N GLN A 33 25.35 5.01 -24.27
CA GLN A 33 24.61 5.52 -25.40
C GLN A 33 24.34 4.44 -26.46
N GLU A 34 25.29 3.55 -26.76
CA GLU A 34 25.07 2.39 -27.66
C GLU A 34 23.87 1.55 -27.17
N GLU A 35 23.78 1.25 -25.89
CA GLU A 35 22.68 0.42 -25.34
C GLU A 35 21.35 1.18 -25.30
N LEU A 36 21.36 2.48 -24.99
CA LEU A 36 20.13 3.29 -25.01
C LEU A 36 19.54 3.40 -26.41
N ILE A 37 20.40 3.59 -27.44
CA ILE A 37 19.99 3.56 -28.86
C ILE A 37 19.43 2.18 -29.21
N PHE A 38 20.13 1.10 -28.84
CA PHE A 38 19.67 -0.26 -29.10
C PHE A 38 18.27 -0.51 -28.51
N HIS A 39 18.02 -0.14 -27.27
CA HIS A 39 16.70 -0.30 -26.65
C HIS A 39 15.65 0.57 -27.33
N TYR A 40 15.97 1.78 -27.71
CA TYR A 40 15.06 2.68 -28.41
C TYR A 40 14.63 2.10 -29.76
N GLU A 41 15.54 1.47 -30.50
CA GLU A 41 15.27 0.87 -31.81
C GLU A 41 14.52 -0.46 -31.72
N HIS A 42 14.77 -1.27 -30.69
CA HIS A 42 14.29 -2.65 -30.59
C HIS A 42 13.19 -2.87 -29.55
N ASN A 43 12.79 -1.85 -28.78
CA ASN A 43 11.69 -1.97 -27.82
C ASN A 43 10.71 -0.81 -27.97
N ASP A 44 9.52 -1.10 -28.48
CA ASP A 44 8.49 -0.10 -28.74
C ASP A 44 8.04 0.64 -27.48
N MET A 45 7.94 -0.06 -26.33
CA MET A 45 7.55 0.55 -25.08
C MET A 45 8.62 1.53 -24.57
N TYR A 46 9.90 1.16 -24.70
CA TYR A 46 11.01 2.05 -24.32
C TYR A 46 11.11 3.26 -25.26
N ARG A 47 10.93 3.07 -26.57
CA ARG A 47 10.86 4.18 -27.53
C ARG A 47 9.75 5.17 -27.19
N GLN A 48 8.55 4.66 -26.89
CA GLN A 48 7.44 5.51 -26.50
C GLN A 48 7.73 6.25 -25.18
N PHE A 49 8.34 5.56 -24.21
CA PHE A 49 8.79 6.18 -22.95
C PHE A 49 9.77 7.32 -23.22
N CYS A 50 10.80 7.12 -24.01
CA CYS A 50 11.78 8.14 -24.37
C CYS A 50 11.09 9.34 -25.04
N ASN A 51 10.23 9.10 -26.04
CA ASN A 51 9.49 10.16 -26.74
C ASN A 51 8.60 10.98 -25.77
N ARG A 52 7.89 10.32 -24.84
CA ARG A 52 7.06 11.00 -23.83
C ARG A 52 7.89 11.84 -22.85
N LYS A 53 9.12 11.41 -22.56
CA LYS A 53 10.05 12.17 -21.69
C LYS A 53 10.85 13.23 -22.46
N GLY A 54 10.69 13.34 -23.78
CA GLY A 54 11.46 14.25 -24.61
C GLY A 54 12.95 13.91 -24.67
N PHE A 55 13.29 12.63 -24.49
CA PHE A 55 14.65 12.12 -24.53
C PHE A 55 14.95 11.45 -25.88
N ASP A 56 15.94 11.94 -26.59
CA ASP A 56 16.45 11.34 -27.81
C ASP A 56 17.81 10.67 -27.54
N PRO A 57 17.90 9.32 -27.52
CA PRO A 57 19.16 8.63 -27.29
C PRO A 57 20.19 8.82 -28.44
N HIS A 58 19.76 9.26 -29.64
CA HIS A 58 20.68 9.58 -30.75
C HIS A 58 21.35 10.95 -30.57
N ALA A 59 20.81 11.83 -29.74
CA ALA A 59 21.46 13.09 -29.39
C ALA A 59 22.74 12.84 -28.59
N GLU A 60 23.67 13.77 -28.62
CA GLU A 60 24.93 13.66 -27.89
C GLU A 60 24.69 13.55 -26.36
N LEU A 61 25.18 12.46 -25.77
CA LEU A 61 25.04 12.19 -24.33
C LEU A 61 26.30 12.67 -23.59
N ASN A 62 26.18 13.81 -22.89
CA ASN A 62 27.28 14.43 -22.15
C ASN A 62 27.13 14.30 -20.64
N ASP A 63 25.95 14.01 -20.12
CA ASP A 63 25.67 13.85 -18.69
C ASP A 63 24.59 12.78 -18.47
N ILE A 64 24.86 11.84 -17.58
CA ILE A 64 23.91 10.79 -17.19
C ILE A 64 22.60 11.34 -16.61
N LYS A 65 22.58 12.56 -16.06
CA LYS A 65 21.40 13.23 -15.52
C LYS A 65 20.33 13.53 -16.59
N GLN A 66 20.73 13.58 -17.87
CA GLN A 66 19.81 13.81 -18.98
C GLN A 66 18.91 12.61 -19.27
N ILE A 67 19.29 11.43 -18.82
CA ILE A 67 18.58 10.19 -19.11
C ILE A 67 17.40 10.04 -18.15
N PRO A 68 16.17 9.86 -18.65
CA PRO A 68 15.03 9.60 -17.78
C PRO A 68 15.14 8.20 -17.14
N PRO A 69 15.08 8.09 -15.80
CA PRO A 69 15.22 6.81 -15.15
C PRO A 69 13.96 5.95 -15.28
N VAL A 70 14.17 4.65 -15.44
CA VAL A 70 13.12 3.63 -15.38
C VAL A 70 12.89 3.26 -13.91
N ALA A 71 11.67 3.47 -13.41
CA ALA A 71 11.34 3.09 -12.04
C ALA A 71 11.34 1.56 -11.86
N VAL A 72 11.84 1.07 -10.75
CA VAL A 72 11.89 -0.38 -10.44
C VAL A 72 10.52 -1.06 -10.51
N SER A 73 9.43 -0.32 -10.30
CA SER A 73 8.06 -0.80 -10.43
C SER A 73 7.68 -1.22 -11.86
N VAL A 74 8.33 -0.66 -12.88
CA VAL A 74 8.11 -1.00 -14.29
C VAL A 74 8.45 -2.47 -14.54
N PHE A 75 9.54 -2.98 -13.96
CA PHE A 75 9.95 -4.40 -14.08
C PHE A 75 9.00 -5.37 -13.38
N LYS A 76 8.25 -4.88 -12.39
CA LYS A 76 7.21 -5.67 -11.68
C LYS A 76 5.91 -5.76 -12.48
N ASN A 77 5.59 -4.72 -13.24
CA ASN A 77 4.31 -4.60 -13.94
C ASN A 77 4.38 -5.03 -15.41
N LEU A 78 5.48 -4.72 -16.10
CA LEU A 78 5.61 -4.97 -17.55
C LEU A 78 6.41 -6.24 -17.90
N GLY A 79 7.31 -6.66 -17.00
CA GLY A 79 8.03 -7.92 -17.14
C GLY A 79 8.61 -8.17 -18.54
N TYR A 80 8.03 -9.13 -19.27
CA TYR A 80 8.47 -9.50 -20.61
C TYR A 80 8.27 -8.44 -21.68
N GLY A 81 7.37 -7.47 -21.52
CA GLY A 81 7.17 -6.36 -22.43
C GLY A 81 8.39 -5.44 -22.56
N LEU A 82 9.33 -5.56 -21.62
CA LEU A 82 10.60 -4.83 -21.64
C LEU A 82 11.72 -5.54 -22.42
N ALA A 83 11.47 -6.70 -23.05
CA ALA A 83 12.48 -7.38 -23.85
C ALA A 83 12.84 -6.55 -25.09
N SER A 84 14.14 -6.28 -25.28
CA SER A 84 14.69 -5.63 -26.48
C SER A 84 15.33 -6.62 -27.45
N VAL A 85 15.24 -7.90 -27.18
CA VAL A 85 15.74 -9.00 -27.99
C VAL A 85 14.62 -9.98 -28.31
N PRO A 86 14.72 -10.75 -29.41
CA PRO A 86 13.78 -11.79 -29.77
C PRO A 86 13.62 -12.83 -28.64
N LYS A 87 12.44 -13.43 -28.55
CA LYS A 87 12.10 -14.39 -27.49
C LYS A 87 13.01 -15.62 -27.49
N GLU A 88 13.47 -16.06 -28.65
CA GLU A 88 14.39 -17.16 -28.88
C GLU A 88 15.80 -16.92 -28.36
N ASP A 89 16.22 -15.66 -28.24
CA ASP A 89 17.52 -15.27 -27.71
C ASP A 89 17.54 -15.19 -26.17
N ILE A 90 16.37 -15.22 -25.53
CA ILE A 90 16.25 -15.18 -24.07
C ILE A 90 16.70 -16.51 -23.47
N LYS A 91 17.80 -16.50 -22.72
CA LYS A 91 18.36 -17.66 -22.03
C LYS A 91 17.81 -17.87 -20.62
N LEU A 92 17.65 -16.78 -19.90
CA LEU A 92 17.26 -16.80 -18.50
C LEU A 92 16.12 -15.83 -18.24
N ARG A 93 15.26 -16.22 -17.33
CA ARG A 93 14.21 -15.38 -16.77
C ARG A 93 14.48 -15.28 -15.27
N LEU A 94 14.79 -14.09 -14.83
CA LEU A 94 15.13 -13.84 -13.44
C LEU A 94 13.96 -13.14 -12.77
N GLN A 95 13.66 -13.59 -11.56
CA GLN A 95 12.63 -12.98 -10.72
C GLN A 95 13.21 -12.60 -9.37
N SER A 96 12.85 -11.42 -8.89
CA SER A 96 13.22 -11.00 -7.55
C SER A 96 12.50 -11.83 -6.49
N SER A 97 13.11 -11.96 -5.30
CA SER A 97 12.44 -12.56 -4.15
C SER A 97 11.33 -11.61 -3.67
N ALA A 98 10.09 -11.85 -4.06
CA ALA A 98 8.93 -11.08 -3.60
C ALA A 98 8.70 -11.33 -2.10
N THR A 99 9.18 -10.43 -1.25
CA THR A 99 8.83 -10.41 0.19
C THR A 99 7.49 -9.73 0.45
N SER A 100 6.98 -8.97 -0.51
CA SER A 100 5.72 -8.23 -0.41
C SER A 100 5.18 -7.84 -1.79
N GLY A 101 4.55 -8.77 -2.51
CA GLY A 101 3.85 -8.46 -3.76
C GLY A 101 4.45 -9.12 -5.02
N THR A 102 4.20 -8.54 -6.19
CA THR A 102 4.65 -9.06 -7.50
C THR A 102 6.17 -8.96 -7.63
N PRO A 103 6.88 -10.05 -8.00
CA PRO A 103 8.32 -10.01 -8.23
C PRO A 103 8.66 -9.20 -9.49
N SER A 104 9.79 -8.50 -9.47
CA SER A 104 10.37 -7.96 -10.69
C SER A 104 10.81 -9.09 -11.60
N THR A 105 10.54 -8.96 -12.89
CA THR A 105 10.96 -9.94 -13.90
C THR A 105 11.86 -9.26 -14.90
N VAL A 106 13.04 -9.83 -15.12
CA VAL A 106 13.98 -9.42 -16.17
C VAL A 106 14.36 -10.61 -17.04
N VAL A 107 14.61 -10.35 -18.31
CA VAL A 107 15.01 -11.33 -19.30
C VAL A 107 16.48 -11.14 -19.64
N VAL A 108 17.22 -12.23 -19.75
CA VAL A 108 18.67 -12.18 -19.96
C VAL A 108 19.04 -13.02 -21.20
N ASP A 109 19.67 -12.38 -22.16
CA ASP A 109 20.25 -13.01 -23.36
C ASP A 109 21.70 -13.45 -23.13
N LYS A 110 22.37 -13.91 -24.17
CA LYS A 110 23.77 -14.34 -24.11
C LYS A 110 24.73 -13.18 -23.87
N ILE A 111 24.45 -12.01 -24.44
CA ILE A 111 25.31 -10.82 -24.35
C ILE A 111 25.23 -10.27 -22.93
N THR A 112 24.03 -10.00 -22.42
CA THR A 112 23.82 -9.55 -21.03
C THR A 112 24.43 -10.50 -20.03
N SER A 113 24.21 -11.81 -20.19
CA SER A 113 24.76 -12.83 -19.29
C SER A 113 26.29 -12.82 -19.25
N LYS A 114 26.93 -12.69 -20.41
CA LYS A 114 28.40 -12.61 -20.52
C LYS A 114 28.95 -11.34 -19.85
N ARG A 115 28.30 -10.19 -20.09
CA ARG A 115 28.68 -8.90 -19.50
C ARG A 115 28.52 -8.92 -17.98
N GLN A 116 27.38 -9.42 -17.48
CA GLN A 116 27.10 -9.57 -16.05
C GLN A 116 28.14 -10.45 -15.36
N ALA A 117 28.46 -11.60 -15.94
CA ALA A 117 29.49 -12.51 -15.39
C ALA A 117 30.88 -11.85 -15.38
N LYS A 118 31.25 -11.16 -16.47
CA LYS A 118 32.56 -10.50 -16.58
C LYS A 118 32.69 -9.34 -15.58
N ALA A 119 31.64 -8.50 -15.41
CA ALA A 119 31.64 -7.42 -14.44
C ALA A 119 31.73 -7.95 -13.00
N MET A 120 30.90 -8.95 -12.66
CA MET A 120 30.94 -9.61 -11.35
C MET A 120 32.33 -10.15 -11.03
N VAL A 121 32.92 -10.89 -11.96
CA VAL A 121 34.26 -11.47 -11.74
C VAL A 121 35.30 -10.38 -11.48
N LYS A 122 35.35 -9.37 -12.35
CA LYS A 122 36.33 -8.28 -12.20
C LYS A 122 36.18 -7.52 -10.87
N VAL A 123 34.96 -7.13 -10.52
CA VAL A 123 34.69 -6.42 -9.26
C VAL A 123 35.07 -7.29 -8.04
N MET A 124 34.65 -8.55 -8.03
CA MET A 124 34.90 -9.42 -6.88
C MET A 124 36.41 -9.74 -6.71
N GLN A 125 37.15 -9.85 -7.80
CA GLN A 125 38.60 -10.08 -7.73
C GLN A 125 39.37 -8.97 -7.00
N GLU A 126 38.86 -7.74 -6.99
CA GLU A 126 39.44 -6.63 -6.21
C GLU A 126 39.28 -6.80 -4.68
N PHE A 127 38.40 -7.68 -4.24
CA PHE A 127 38.11 -7.92 -2.80
C PHE A 127 38.59 -9.28 -2.31
N ILE A 128 38.48 -10.32 -3.13
CA ILE A 128 38.86 -11.69 -2.75
C ILE A 128 40.13 -12.20 -3.45
N GLY A 129 40.71 -11.39 -4.37
CA GLY A 129 41.87 -11.77 -5.15
C GLY A 129 41.51 -12.60 -6.39
N LYS A 130 42.51 -12.82 -7.26
CA LYS A 130 42.30 -13.51 -8.57
C LYS A 130 42.25 -15.02 -8.45
N ASP A 131 42.88 -15.59 -7.42
CA ASP A 131 42.96 -17.03 -7.23
C ASP A 131 41.66 -17.58 -6.63
N ARG A 132 41.22 -18.73 -7.14
CA ARG A 132 40.08 -19.45 -6.57
C ARG A 132 40.42 -19.93 -5.15
N LYS A 133 39.51 -19.71 -4.21
CA LYS A 133 39.66 -20.07 -2.79
C LYS A 133 38.65 -21.11 -2.37
N PRO A 134 38.87 -21.88 -1.29
CA PRO A 134 37.84 -22.68 -0.68
C PRO A 134 36.70 -21.79 -0.18
N PHE A 135 35.45 -22.15 -0.50
CA PHE A 135 34.24 -21.45 -0.08
C PHE A 135 33.49 -22.24 1.00
N LEU A 136 33.20 -21.56 2.09
CA LEU A 136 32.38 -22.05 3.17
C LEU A 136 31.01 -21.39 3.05
N VAL A 137 30.06 -22.11 2.48
CA VAL A 137 28.74 -21.57 2.18
C VAL A 137 27.80 -21.79 3.37
N MET A 138 27.31 -20.69 3.94
CA MET A 138 26.36 -20.69 5.04
C MET A 138 24.93 -20.81 4.51
N ASP A 139 24.70 -21.88 3.76
CA ASP A 139 23.39 -22.24 3.21
C ASP A 139 23.35 -23.77 2.94
N ILE A 140 22.17 -24.22 2.45
CA ILE A 140 21.92 -25.63 2.08
C ILE A 140 22.60 -25.92 0.74
N ASP A 141 23.15 -27.15 0.59
CA ASP A 141 23.75 -27.58 -0.68
C ASP A 141 22.69 -27.56 -1.82
N PRO A 142 22.93 -26.78 -2.90
CA PRO A 142 22.01 -26.69 -4.02
C PRO A 142 21.84 -27.99 -4.82
N ARG A 143 22.68 -29.02 -4.53
CA ARG A 143 22.60 -30.35 -5.13
C ARG A 143 21.81 -31.34 -4.27
N SER A 144 21.44 -30.96 -3.04
CA SER A 144 20.69 -31.82 -2.12
C SER A 144 19.21 -31.92 -2.46
N GLU A 145 18.53 -32.88 -1.84
CA GLU A 145 17.05 -33.03 -1.92
C GLU A 145 16.28 -31.82 -1.38
N PHE A 146 16.92 -31.01 -0.51
CA PHE A 146 16.36 -29.79 0.08
C PHE A 146 16.54 -28.55 -0.79
N ARG A 147 16.96 -28.71 -2.06
CA ARG A 147 17.17 -27.60 -3.02
C ARG A 147 15.97 -26.65 -3.11
N SER A 148 14.75 -27.15 -2.99
CA SER A 148 13.52 -26.35 -3.02
C SER A 148 13.46 -25.28 -1.93
N LEU A 149 14.16 -25.45 -0.79
CA LEU A 149 14.24 -24.47 0.29
C LEU A 149 15.11 -23.26 -0.06
N LEU A 150 15.95 -23.35 -1.09
CA LEU A 150 16.82 -22.25 -1.51
C LEU A 150 16.05 -21.14 -2.23
N GLY A 151 15.04 -21.48 -3.03
CA GLY A 151 14.28 -20.51 -3.81
C GLY A 151 15.19 -19.57 -4.63
N ALA A 152 14.98 -18.27 -4.52
CA ALA A 152 15.75 -17.26 -5.24
C ALA A 152 17.25 -17.21 -4.86
N ARG A 153 17.66 -17.79 -3.72
CA ARG A 153 19.06 -17.84 -3.29
C ARG A 153 19.92 -18.76 -4.16
N PHE A 154 19.28 -19.74 -4.80
CA PHE A 154 19.96 -20.72 -5.65
C PHE A 154 20.85 -20.07 -6.71
N ALA A 155 20.33 -19.08 -7.43
CA ALA A 155 21.07 -18.41 -8.50
C ALA A 155 22.28 -17.64 -7.96
N ALA A 156 22.11 -16.95 -6.82
CA ALA A 156 23.21 -16.20 -6.19
C ALA A 156 24.31 -17.15 -5.71
N ILE A 157 23.97 -18.21 -4.96
CA ILE A 157 24.95 -19.22 -4.51
C ILE A 157 25.72 -19.76 -5.71
N THR A 158 25.04 -20.20 -6.75
CA THR A 158 25.65 -20.76 -7.95
C THR A 158 26.59 -19.79 -8.63
N GLY A 159 26.22 -18.49 -8.69
CA GLY A 159 27.05 -17.43 -9.24
C GLY A 159 28.37 -17.26 -8.48
N TYR A 160 28.32 -17.22 -7.14
CA TYR A 160 29.52 -17.07 -6.32
C TYR A 160 30.42 -18.33 -6.30
N LEU A 161 29.88 -19.52 -6.51
CA LEU A 161 30.68 -20.73 -6.62
C LEU A 161 31.66 -20.73 -7.81
N ASN A 162 31.52 -19.84 -8.78
CA ASN A 162 32.53 -19.65 -9.84
C ASN A 162 33.90 -19.19 -9.29
N PHE A 163 33.93 -18.61 -8.10
CA PHE A 163 35.19 -18.20 -7.42
C PHE A 163 35.76 -19.31 -6.53
N ALA A 164 35.02 -20.39 -6.36
CA ALA A 164 35.44 -21.47 -5.48
C ALA A 164 36.42 -22.43 -6.14
N SER A 165 37.50 -22.81 -5.46
CA SER A 165 38.34 -23.96 -5.80
C SER A 165 37.67 -25.26 -5.31
N LYS A 166 37.02 -25.21 -4.14
CA LYS A 166 36.16 -26.23 -3.56
C LYS A 166 35.11 -25.55 -2.67
N SER A 167 33.99 -26.21 -2.41
CA SER A 167 32.92 -25.64 -1.58
C SER A 167 32.41 -26.65 -0.55
N GLY A 168 32.16 -26.15 0.68
CA GLY A 168 31.42 -26.85 1.73
C GLY A 168 30.15 -26.11 2.09
N PHE A 169 29.10 -26.84 2.50
CA PHE A 169 27.79 -26.28 2.86
C PHE A 169 27.45 -26.64 4.31
N PHE A 170 27.18 -25.62 5.14
CA PHE A 170 27.12 -25.77 6.58
C PHE A 170 25.75 -25.47 7.22
N LEU A 171 24.71 -25.20 6.41
CA LEU A 171 23.33 -25.31 6.85
C LEU A 171 22.81 -26.69 6.47
N LYS A 172 22.22 -27.38 7.45
CA LYS A 172 21.49 -28.63 7.26
C LYS A 172 20.01 -28.41 7.54
N ALA A 173 19.15 -29.18 6.91
CA ALA A 173 17.71 -29.15 7.14
C ALA A 173 17.26 -30.42 7.86
N LYS A 174 16.43 -30.27 8.90
CA LYS A 174 15.77 -31.38 9.60
C LYS A 174 14.33 -30.96 9.89
N ASN A 175 13.37 -31.76 9.48
CA ASN A 175 11.93 -31.47 9.67
C ASN A 175 11.51 -30.06 9.15
N GLY A 176 12.06 -29.63 8.01
CA GLY A 176 11.75 -28.32 7.42
C GLY A 176 12.43 -27.12 8.09
N VAL A 177 13.23 -27.31 9.12
CA VAL A 177 13.97 -26.26 9.82
C VAL A 177 15.46 -26.38 9.48
N SER A 178 16.08 -25.25 9.08
CA SER A 178 17.52 -25.19 8.86
C SER A 178 18.28 -24.84 10.14
N TYR A 179 19.41 -25.50 10.37
CA TYR A 179 20.29 -25.23 11.48
C TYR A 179 21.76 -25.19 11.01
N PHE A 180 22.57 -24.42 11.73
CA PHE A 180 24.01 -24.29 11.46
C PHE A 180 24.80 -25.39 12.17
N ASP A 181 25.65 -26.10 11.42
CA ASP A 181 26.49 -27.17 11.92
C ASP A 181 27.92 -26.67 12.17
N ILE A 182 28.18 -26.19 13.42
CA ILE A 182 29.48 -25.64 13.82
C ILE A 182 30.56 -26.70 13.79
N ASP A 183 30.25 -27.92 14.14
CA ASP A 183 31.25 -29.02 14.23
C ASP A 183 31.73 -29.43 12.82
N ALA A 184 30.79 -29.49 11.86
CA ALA A 184 31.13 -29.73 10.47
C ALA A 184 32.03 -28.68 9.83
N ILE A 185 31.85 -27.37 10.17
CA ILE A 185 32.75 -26.34 9.65
C ILE A 185 34.14 -26.42 10.26
N LYS A 186 34.26 -26.75 11.55
CA LYS A 186 35.56 -26.95 12.22
C LYS A 186 36.30 -28.14 11.60
N GLU A 187 35.63 -29.28 11.42
CA GLU A 187 36.16 -30.45 10.74
C GLU A 187 36.65 -30.13 9.33
N TYR A 188 35.81 -29.41 8.55
CA TYR A 188 36.16 -28.97 7.19
C TYR A 188 37.43 -28.13 7.15
N LEU A 189 37.58 -27.21 8.12
CA LEU A 189 38.77 -26.34 8.23
C LEU A 189 40.05 -27.13 8.50
N THR A 190 40.01 -28.28 9.20
CA THR A 190 41.19 -29.12 9.40
C THR A 190 41.73 -29.74 8.09
N MET A 191 40.86 -29.83 7.05
CA MET A 191 41.24 -30.34 5.73
C MET A 191 41.78 -29.24 4.79
N ILE A 192 41.88 -28.00 5.27
CA ILE A 192 42.42 -26.85 4.55
C ILE A 192 43.79 -26.51 5.16
N PRO A 193 44.84 -26.28 4.34
CA PRO A 193 46.12 -25.79 4.85
C PRO A 193 45.93 -24.50 5.67
N SER A 194 46.61 -24.42 6.80
CA SER A 194 46.46 -23.31 7.77
C SER A 194 46.86 -21.94 7.22
N ASP A 195 47.66 -21.90 6.15
CA ASP A 195 48.09 -20.72 5.42
C ASP A 195 47.20 -20.41 4.19
N GLN A 196 46.20 -21.26 3.90
CA GLN A 196 45.29 -21.06 2.75
C GLN A 196 44.05 -20.25 3.16
N PRO A 197 43.91 -18.99 2.72
CA PRO A 197 42.72 -18.19 3.01
C PRO A 197 41.44 -18.83 2.42
N VAL A 198 40.35 -18.68 3.16
CA VAL A 198 39.01 -19.13 2.75
C VAL A 198 38.05 -17.97 2.59
N VAL A 199 36.95 -18.21 1.89
CA VAL A 199 35.82 -17.25 1.79
C VAL A 199 34.59 -17.87 2.44
N VAL A 200 34.07 -17.23 3.47
CA VAL A 200 32.76 -17.55 4.03
C VAL A 200 31.72 -16.77 3.25
N PHE A 201 30.68 -17.42 2.74
CA PHE A 201 29.62 -16.81 1.98
C PHE A 201 28.24 -17.14 2.55
N GLY A 202 27.39 -16.12 2.72
CA GLY A 202 26.03 -16.34 3.18
C GLY A 202 25.10 -15.14 2.93
N PHE A 203 23.81 -15.32 3.22
CA PHE A 203 22.83 -14.22 3.17
C PHE A 203 22.75 -13.53 4.53
N THR A 204 22.69 -12.20 4.57
CA THR A 204 22.71 -11.38 5.79
C THR A 204 21.79 -11.90 6.87
N TYR A 205 20.51 -12.17 6.54
CA TYR A 205 19.54 -12.67 7.51
C TYR A 205 19.85 -14.08 8.01
N ILE A 206 20.47 -14.95 7.19
CA ILE A 206 20.92 -16.31 7.58
C ILE A 206 22.17 -16.22 8.46
N MET A 207 23.13 -15.38 8.06
CA MET A 207 24.33 -15.12 8.85
C MET A 207 23.98 -14.65 10.26
N TYR A 208 22.95 -13.82 10.39
CA TYR A 208 22.46 -13.38 11.70
C TYR A 208 21.70 -14.46 12.45
N SER A 209 20.62 -14.99 11.85
CA SER A 209 19.63 -15.84 12.56
C SER A 209 20.14 -17.26 12.83
N ASN A 210 20.95 -17.82 11.94
CA ASN A 210 21.38 -19.20 12.03
C ASN A 210 22.85 -19.32 12.47
N VAL A 211 23.74 -18.48 11.90
CA VAL A 211 25.18 -18.61 12.15
C VAL A 211 25.60 -17.86 13.41
N LEU A 212 25.39 -16.54 13.44
CA LEU A 212 25.84 -15.71 14.56
C LEU A 212 25.14 -16.08 15.87
N LYS A 213 23.83 -16.27 15.88
CA LYS A 213 23.08 -16.68 17.08
C LYS A 213 23.54 -18.05 17.58
N ALA A 214 23.89 -18.98 16.70
CA ALA A 214 24.42 -20.31 17.09
C ALA A 214 25.82 -20.21 17.71
N ILE A 215 26.72 -19.40 17.12
CA ILE A 215 28.07 -19.15 17.66
C ILE A 215 27.97 -18.54 19.06
N LEU A 216 27.14 -17.48 19.22
CA LEU A 216 26.94 -16.80 20.50
C LEU A 216 26.31 -17.71 21.55
N ALA A 217 25.33 -18.52 21.18
CA ALA A 217 24.66 -19.45 22.11
C ALA A 217 25.58 -20.54 22.64
N LYS A 218 26.53 -21.03 21.82
CA LYS A 218 27.53 -22.02 22.24
C LYS A 218 28.75 -21.39 22.94
N GLY A 219 28.96 -20.08 22.83
CA GLY A 219 30.17 -19.39 23.32
C GLY A 219 31.44 -19.84 22.61
N GLU A 220 31.33 -20.39 21.40
CA GLU A 220 32.44 -20.93 20.63
C GLU A 220 32.94 -19.92 19.59
N LYS A 221 34.22 -20.05 19.21
CA LYS A 221 34.83 -19.31 18.11
C LYS A 221 35.27 -20.28 17.00
N ILE A 222 35.15 -19.83 15.77
CA ILE A 222 35.67 -20.52 14.60
C ILE A 222 36.87 -19.74 14.10
N GLN A 223 38.07 -20.29 14.21
CA GLN A 223 39.29 -19.59 13.78
C GLN A 223 39.54 -19.85 12.29
N LEU A 224 39.37 -18.82 11.46
CA LEU A 224 39.68 -18.88 10.04
C LEU A 224 41.18 -18.64 9.78
N PRO A 225 41.75 -19.22 8.69
CA PRO A 225 43.12 -18.91 8.25
C PRO A 225 43.31 -17.40 7.98
N LYS A 226 44.52 -16.92 8.17
CA LYS A 226 44.88 -15.48 7.94
C LYS A 226 44.56 -15.08 6.49
N GLY A 227 43.95 -13.89 6.28
CA GLY A 227 43.58 -13.38 4.97
C GLY A 227 42.25 -13.91 4.44
N SER A 228 41.51 -14.69 5.25
CA SER A 228 40.16 -15.11 4.92
C SER A 228 39.20 -13.92 4.94
N LYS A 229 38.10 -14.04 4.19
CA LYS A 229 37.03 -13.02 4.07
C LYS A 229 35.67 -13.61 4.37
N ILE A 230 34.79 -12.81 4.94
CA ILE A 230 33.36 -13.11 5.03
C ILE A 230 32.64 -12.22 4.06
N ILE A 231 31.80 -12.82 3.22
CA ILE A 231 30.96 -12.11 2.27
C ILE A 231 29.50 -12.39 2.62
N HIS A 232 28.72 -11.36 2.84
CA HIS A 232 27.28 -11.53 2.97
C HIS A 232 26.52 -10.61 2.01
N ILE A 233 25.35 -11.07 1.57
CA ILE A 233 24.52 -10.37 0.58
C ILE A 233 23.05 -10.40 0.99
N GLY A 234 22.31 -9.37 0.56
CA GLY A 234 20.88 -9.23 0.78
C GLY A 234 20.50 -8.58 2.10
N GLY A 235 19.25 -8.22 2.23
CA GLY A 235 18.73 -7.48 3.41
C GLY A 235 18.23 -8.38 4.53
N TRP A 236 17.75 -7.72 5.59
CA TRP A 236 17.20 -8.36 6.80
C TRP A 236 15.85 -9.06 6.58
N LYS A 237 15.12 -8.74 5.50
CA LYS A 237 13.84 -9.36 5.12
C LYS A 237 12.82 -9.34 6.28
N LYS A 238 12.38 -10.53 6.73
CA LYS A 238 11.43 -10.67 7.84
C LYS A 238 12.01 -10.31 9.22
N LEU A 239 13.33 -10.16 9.31
CA LEU A 239 14.05 -9.80 10.53
C LEU A 239 14.36 -8.30 10.62
N GLU A 240 13.70 -7.45 9.81
CA GLU A 240 13.93 -5.99 9.84
C GLU A 240 13.70 -5.38 11.23
N ALA A 241 12.78 -5.95 12.01
CA ALA A 241 12.55 -5.52 13.40
C ALA A 241 13.68 -5.93 14.38
N GLU A 242 14.48 -6.92 14.01
CA GLU A 242 15.65 -7.37 14.78
C GLU A 242 16.98 -6.83 14.24
N LYS A 243 16.91 -5.94 13.25
CA LYS A 243 18.08 -5.36 12.59
C LYS A 243 18.96 -4.65 13.61
N VAL A 244 20.23 -5.02 13.59
CA VAL A 244 21.29 -4.36 14.37
C VAL A 244 22.12 -3.45 13.47
N GLU A 245 22.82 -2.51 14.08
CA GLU A 245 23.76 -1.65 13.35
C GLU A 245 24.82 -2.48 12.60
N LYS A 246 25.12 -2.06 11.36
CA LYS A 246 26.01 -2.79 10.46
C LYS A 246 27.39 -2.99 11.06
N SER A 247 27.95 -1.97 11.71
CA SER A 247 29.24 -2.04 12.39
C SER A 247 29.26 -3.09 13.49
N LEU A 248 28.20 -3.15 14.30
CA LEU A 248 28.05 -4.15 15.36
C LEU A 248 27.93 -5.56 14.77
N PHE A 249 27.12 -5.73 13.71
CA PHE A 249 26.97 -7.02 13.05
C PHE A 249 28.28 -7.52 12.45
N ASN A 250 29.04 -6.66 11.77
CA ASN A 250 30.33 -7.00 11.20
C ASN A 250 31.34 -7.36 12.31
N GLN A 251 31.35 -6.59 13.41
CA GLN A 251 32.21 -6.87 14.56
C GLN A 251 31.91 -8.24 15.17
N GLN A 252 30.63 -8.54 15.41
CA GLN A 252 30.23 -9.82 16.00
C GLN A 252 30.56 -11.02 15.09
N LEU A 253 30.40 -10.87 13.77
CA LEU A 253 30.84 -11.91 12.83
C LEU A 253 32.35 -12.07 12.84
N ALA A 254 33.10 -10.97 12.82
CA ALA A 254 34.55 -10.98 12.87
C ALA A 254 35.06 -11.66 14.14
N ASP A 255 34.50 -11.34 15.31
CA ASP A 255 34.84 -11.96 16.59
C ASP A 255 34.52 -13.45 16.61
N GLY A 256 33.37 -13.86 16.01
CA GLY A 256 32.97 -15.24 15.93
C GLY A 256 33.85 -16.11 15.02
N PHE A 257 34.42 -15.48 13.98
CA PHE A 257 35.28 -16.17 13.00
C PHE A 257 36.78 -15.86 13.11
N GLY A 258 37.19 -15.05 14.08
CA GLY A 258 38.61 -14.74 14.35
C GLY A 258 39.29 -13.96 13.22
N ILE A 259 38.63 -12.99 12.61
CA ILE A 259 39.14 -12.15 11.52
C ILE A 259 38.98 -10.67 11.87
N ASP A 260 39.55 -9.78 11.04
CA ASP A 260 39.35 -8.34 11.18
C ASP A 260 37.96 -7.92 10.70
N PRO A 261 37.24 -7.01 11.37
CA PRO A 261 35.92 -6.53 10.92
C PRO A 261 35.94 -5.93 9.52
N THR A 262 37.03 -5.40 9.02
CA THR A 262 37.18 -4.89 7.65
C THR A 262 37.24 -6.00 6.60
N ASP A 263 37.39 -7.26 7.02
CA ASP A 263 37.33 -8.44 6.18
C ASP A 263 35.92 -9.03 6.09
N VAL A 264 34.93 -8.42 6.77
CA VAL A 264 33.52 -8.73 6.63
C VAL A 264 32.92 -7.77 5.62
N ILE A 265 32.56 -8.30 4.45
CA ILE A 265 32.17 -7.53 3.26
C ILE A 265 30.67 -7.68 3.02
N ASP A 266 29.92 -6.62 3.20
CA ASP A 266 28.52 -6.52 2.80
C ASP A 266 28.42 -6.18 1.32
N ILE A 267 27.68 -6.98 0.56
CA ILE A 267 27.44 -6.74 -0.86
C ILE A 267 25.99 -6.30 -1.09
N TYR A 268 25.84 -5.11 -1.67
CA TYR A 268 24.59 -4.67 -2.22
C TYR A 268 24.47 -5.06 -3.69
N GLY A 269 23.25 -5.39 -4.10
CA GLY A 269 22.87 -5.71 -5.49
C GLY A 269 21.37 -5.93 -5.59
N PHE A 270 20.84 -5.78 -6.79
CA PHE A 270 19.40 -5.93 -7.05
C PHE A 270 19.16 -6.61 -8.42
N THR A 271 17.98 -7.17 -8.58
CA THR A 271 17.66 -8.06 -9.70
C THR A 271 17.68 -7.35 -11.05
N GLU A 272 17.25 -6.11 -11.12
CA GLU A 272 17.11 -5.32 -12.34
C GLU A 272 18.46 -4.94 -12.96
N GLN A 273 19.54 -5.02 -12.18
CA GLN A 273 20.92 -4.89 -12.65
C GLN A 273 21.80 -6.02 -12.09
N MET A 274 21.34 -7.25 -12.23
CA MET A 274 22.07 -8.42 -11.75
C MET A 274 23.49 -8.48 -12.34
N GLY A 275 24.43 -9.02 -11.56
CA GLY A 275 25.86 -9.10 -11.93
C GLY A 275 26.66 -7.85 -11.56
N LEU A 276 26.00 -6.75 -11.23
CA LEU A 276 26.64 -5.60 -10.61
C LEU A 276 26.60 -5.77 -9.08
N ASN A 277 27.77 -5.97 -8.51
CA ASN A 277 27.95 -6.12 -7.09
C ASN A 277 28.61 -4.86 -6.53
N TYR A 278 28.12 -4.37 -5.41
CA TYR A 278 28.66 -3.23 -4.70
C TYR A 278 29.18 -3.68 -3.32
N PRO A 279 30.41 -4.24 -3.28
CA PRO A 279 31.01 -4.64 -2.02
C PRO A 279 31.44 -3.44 -1.19
N ASP A 280 31.39 -3.59 0.15
CA ASP A 280 31.95 -2.59 1.03
C ASP A 280 33.45 -2.49 0.90
N CYS A 281 33.92 -1.26 0.77
CA CYS A 281 35.29 -0.88 1.02
C CYS A 281 35.56 -0.91 2.55
N PRO A 282 36.80 -1.08 3.03
CA PRO A 282 37.14 -0.95 4.46
C PRO A 282 36.66 0.36 5.11
N CYS A 283 36.38 1.40 4.32
CA CYS A 283 35.78 2.64 4.82
C CYS A 283 34.27 2.50 5.19
N GLY A 284 33.66 1.32 5.04
CA GLY A 284 32.26 1.06 5.31
C GLY A 284 31.28 1.56 4.24
N CYS A 285 31.78 2.14 3.13
CA CYS A 285 31.01 2.61 1.99
C CYS A 285 31.19 1.69 0.78
N LYS A 286 30.28 1.79 -0.15
CA LYS A 286 30.35 1.17 -1.48
C LYS A 286 30.96 2.16 -2.48
N HIS A 287 31.54 1.66 -3.56
CA HIS A 287 32.12 2.47 -4.62
C HIS A 287 31.52 2.09 -5.99
N THR A 288 31.33 3.09 -6.85
CA THR A 288 31.05 2.83 -8.26
C THR A 288 32.29 2.26 -8.95
N SER A 289 32.09 1.18 -9.71
CA SER A 289 33.12 0.67 -10.63
C SER A 289 33.07 1.40 -11.97
N ALA A 290 34.04 1.18 -12.85
CA ALA A 290 34.04 1.69 -14.23
C ALA A 290 32.77 1.33 -15.05
N TYR A 291 31.98 0.35 -14.56
CA TYR A 291 30.79 -0.15 -15.24
C TYR A 291 29.48 0.44 -14.71
N VAL A 292 29.53 1.32 -13.71
CA VAL A 292 28.35 1.86 -13.08
C VAL A 292 28.56 3.27 -12.56
N ASN A 293 27.50 4.08 -12.64
CA ASN A 293 27.38 5.36 -11.95
C ASN A 293 26.15 5.37 -11.05
N VAL A 294 26.14 6.26 -10.05
CA VAL A 294 25.02 6.43 -9.14
C VAL A 294 24.61 7.88 -9.02
N LEU A 295 23.32 8.12 -8.90
CA LEU A 295 22.74 9.41 -8.56
C LEU A 295 21.82 9.22 -7.34
N VAL A 296 21.60 10.29 -6.61
CA VAL A 296 20.61 10.34 -5.53
C VAL A 296 19.54 11.35 -5.92
N ARG A 297 18.28 10.95 -5.90
CA ARG A 297 17.17 11.81 -6.27
C ARG A 297 16.27 12.15 -5.08
N ASP A 298 15.80 13.37 -5.05
CA ASP A 298 14.77 13.79 -4.11
C ASP A 298 13.51 12.92 -4.24
N VAL A 299 12.92 12.56 -3.11
CA VAL A 299 11.75 11.65 -3.08
C VAL A 299 10.53 12.28 -3.75
N VAL A 300 10.36 13.59 -3.64
CA VAL A 300 9.19 14.33 -4.12
C VAL A 300 9.40 14.86 -5.54
N THR A 301 10.48 15.65 -5.73
CA THR A 301 10.72 16.36 -7.00
C THR A 301 11.39 15.49 -8.05
N ARG A 302 12.09 14.43 -7.64
CA ARG A 302 12.96 13.58 -8.49
C ARG A 302 14.17 14.30 -9.04
N GLU A 303 14.45 15.50 -8.58
CA GLU A 303 15.67 16.21 -8.92
C GLU A 303 16.89 15.53 -8.30
N VAL A 304 18.03 15.63 -8.98
CA VAL A 304 19.29 15.07 -8.49
C VAL A 304 19.77 15.87 -7.28
N LEU A 305 20.00 15.18 -6.17
CA LEU A 305 20.49 15.79 -4.95
C LEU A 305 22.01 15.91 -4.93
N PRO A 306 22.55 16.93 -4.28
CA PRO A 306 23.98 17.06 -4.07
C PRO A 306 24.50 16.00 -3.08
N ALA A 307 25.78 15.66 -3.16
CA ALA A 307 26.45 14.76 -2.22
C ALA A 307 26.20 15.16 -0.76
N GLY A 308 26.03 14.19 0.11
CA GLY A 308 25.71 14.33 1.53
C GLY A 308 24.23 14.49 1.85
N LYS A 309 23.34 14.44 0.85
CA LYS A 309 21.89 14.42 1.04
C LYS A 309 21.33 13.03 0.80
N GLU A 310 20.42 12.62 1.66
CA GLU A 310 19.71 11.35 1.52
C GLU A 310 18.56 11.47 0.53
N GLY A 311 18.42 10.45 -0.32
CA GLY A 311 17.33 10.34 -1.28
C GLY A 311 17.26 8.96 -1.91
N MET A 312 16.45 8.82 -2.95
CA MET A 312 16.31 7.56 -3.69
C MET A 312 17.52 7.30 -4.58
N MET A 313 18.01 6.07 -4.55
CA MET A 313 19.17 5.66 -5.35
C MET A 313 18.78 5.36 -6.79
N GLU A 314 19.49 5.98 -7.71
CA GLU A 314 19.46 5.69 -9.14
C GLU A 314 20.79 5.10 -9.57
N PHE A 315 20.72 3.99 -10.29
CA PHE A 315 21.91 3.27 -10.79
C PHE A 315 21.95 3.30 -12.32
N VAL A 316 23.09 3.67 -12.86
CA VAL A 316 23.32 3.82 -14.30
C VAL A 316 24.41 2.87 -14.76
N THR A 317 24.16 2.05 -15.80
CA THR A 317 25.12 1.05 -16.30
C THR A 317 24.86 0.67 -17.75
N PRO A 318 25.89 0.43 -18.57
CA PRO A 318 25.76 -0.09 -19.94
C PRO A 318 25.66 -1.62 -20.01
N ILE A 319 25.58 -2.35 -18.90
CA ILE A 319 25.62 -3.82 -18.88
C ILE A 319 24.39 -4.50 -19.52
N PRO A 320 23.13 -4.11 -19.19
CA PRO A 320 21.95 -4.72 -19.77
C PRO A 320 21.85 -4.46 -21.27
N HIS A 321 21.67 -5.53 -22.06
CA HIS A 321 21.44 -5.50 -23.50
C HIS A 321 20.06 -6.03 -23.88
N SER A 322 19.54 -6.99 -23.15
CA SER A 322 18.28 -7.64 -23.46
C SER A 322 17.03 -6.91 -22.95
N TYR A 323 17.18 -5.89 -22.14
CA TYR A 323 16.10 -5.07 -21.58
C TYR A 323 16.62 -3.70 -21.12
N PRO A 324 15.81 -2.62 -21.10
CA PRO A 324 16.23 -1.26 -20.75
C PRO A 324 16.42 -1.08 -19.23
N GLY A 325 17.33 -1.86 -18.67
CA GLY A 325 17.76 -1.78 -17.28
C GLY A 325 18.97 -0.89 -17.04
N ASN A 326 19.31 -0.03 -18.00
CA ASN A 326 20.53 0.78 -17.97
C ASN A 326 20.46 1.92 -16.95
N VAL A 327 19.30 2.53 -16.75
CA VAL A 327 19.08 3.59 -15.76
C VAL A 327 17.88 3.24 -14.91
N VAL A 328 18.13 2.78 -13.69
CA VAL A 328 17.10 2.28 -12.78
C VAL A 328 17.00 3.11 -11.53
N LEU A 329 15.84 3.70 -11.29
CA LEU A 329 15.50 4.35 -10.03
C LEU A 329 14.87 3.32 -9.09
N THR A 330 15.56 3.04 -7.99
CA THR A 330 15.15 2.03 -7.01
C THR A 330 14.25 2.59 -5.92
N ASP A 331 13.64 1.70 -5.12
CA ASP A 331 12.96 2.07 -3.86
C ASP A 331 13.98 2.18 -2.69
N ASP A 332 15.28 1.98 -2.93
CA ASP A 332 16.29 2.00 -1.88
C ASP A 332 16.78 3.43 -1.65
N MET A 333 16.96 3.79 -0.38
CA MET A 333 17.44 5.11 0.06
C MET A 333 18.94 5.06 0.27
N GLY A 334 19.62 6.17 0.00
CA GLY A 334 21.04 6.24 0.20
C GLY A 334 21.60 7.65 0.11
N ILE A 335 22.90 7.73 0.29
CA ILE A 335 23.68 8.99 0.33
C ILE A 335 24.94 8.79 -0.49
N ILE A 336 25.25 9.75 -1.37
CA ILE A 336 26.58 9.89 -1.95
C ILE A 336 27.45 10.67 -0.94
N GLU A 337 28.61 10.12 -0.59
CA GLU A 337 29.52 10.73 0.36
C GLU A 337 30.28 11.94 -0.26
N LYS A 338 30.53 12.96 0.56
CA LYS A 338 31.22 14.18 0.10
C LYS A 338 32.74 14.01 -0.02
N ASP A 339 33.29 13.30 0.95
CA ASP A 339 34.74 13.19 1.09
C ASP A 339 35.30 12.03 0.27
N PRO A 340 36.55 12.10 -0.21
CA PRO A 340 37.21 11.01 -0.90
C PRO A 340 37.40 9.79 0.03
N CYS A 341 37.66 8.63 -0.54
CA CYS A 341 37.88 7.41 0.22
C CYS A 341 39.18 7.49 1.03
N PRO A 342 39.17 7.30 2.35
CA PRO A 342 40.40 7.30 3.17
C PRO A 342 41.39 6.19 2.82
N TYR A 343 40.93 5.15 2.12
CA TYR A 343 41.75 4.04 1.61
C TYR A 343 42.17 4.25 0.15
N GLY A 344 41.94 5.43 -0.41
CA GLY A 344 42.35 5.79 -1.78
C GLY A 344 41.65 5.03 -2.93
N ARG A 345 40.55 4.33 -2.66
CA ARG A 345 39.77 3.65 -3.74
C ARG A 345 39.06 4.67 -4.59
N PRO A 346 39.25 4.68 -5.92
CA PRO A 346 38.53 5.56 -6.84
C PRO A 346 37.02 5.24 -6.94
N GLY A 347 36.28 6.08 -7.67
CA GLY A 347 34.85 5.97 -7.91
C GLY A 347 34.00 6.67 -6.84
N THR A 348 32.77 6.99 -7.22
CA THR A 348 31.79 7.65 -6.33
C THR A 348 31.48 6.78 -5.13
N ARG A 349 31.67 7.34 -3.94
CA ARG A 349 31.37 6.67 -2.66
C ARG A 349 29.92 6.87 -2.27
N PHE A 350 29.24 5.77 -1.89
CA PHE A 350 27.85 5.84 -1.45
C PHE A 350 27.53 4.82 -0.35
N ARG A 351 26.45 5.07 0.37
CA ARG A 351 25.85 4.13 1.33
C ARG A 351 24.37 3.95 1.07
N ILE A 352 23.89 2.72 1.24
CA ILE A 352 22.46 2.42 1.32
C ILE A 352 22.04 2.58 2.77
N THR A 353 21.09 3.49 3.03
CA THR A 353 20.61 3.82 4.38
C THR A 353 19.36 3.04 4.75
N GLY A 354 18.59 2.60 3.75
CA GLY A 354 17.37 1.85 3.98
C GLY A 354 16.57 1.61 2.70
N ARG A 355 15.31 1.36 2.88
CA ARG A 355 14.36 1.23 1.79
C ARG A 355 13.14 2.08 2.08
N MET A 356 12.60 2.74 1.06
CA MET A 356 11.33 3.45 1.15
C MET A 356 10.25 2.48 1.63
N LYS A 357 9.58 2.82 2.73
CA LYS A 357 8.42 2.06 3.17
C LYS A 357 7.34 2.17 2.11
N LYS A 358 6.77 1.06 1.70
CA LYS A 358 5.60 1.08 0.82
C LYS A 358 4.42 1.60 1.61
N ALA A 359 3.61 2.46 0.96
CA ALA A 359 2.32 2.80 1.52
C ALA A 359 1.57 1.49 1.81
N GLU A 360 1.19 1.28 3.06
CA GLU A 360 0.30 0.16 3.38
C GLU A 360 -1.02 0.46 2.69
N VAL A 361 -1.34 -0.34 1.69
CA VAL A 361 -2.66 -0.36 1.06
C VAL A 361 -3.63 -0.95 2.09
N ARG A 362 -4.08 -0.11 3.05
CA ARG A 362 -5.08 -0.49 4.04
C ARG A 362 -6.46 -0.16 3.49
N GLY A 363 -7.38 -1.09 3.63
CA GLY A 363 -8.76 -0.94 3.15
C GLY A 363 -9.04 -1.78 1.90
N CYS A 364 -9.82 -1.24 0.98
CA CYS A 364 -10.31 -1.97 -0.20
C CYS A 364 -9.22 -2.55 -1.11
N GLY A 365 -8.00 -2.02 -1.10
CA GLY A 365 -6.87 -2.54 -1.86
C GLY A 365 -6.33 -3.89 -1.40
N ASP A 366 -6.61 -4.31 -0.16
CA ASP A 366 -6.19 -5.61 0.38
C ASP A 366 -6.84 -6.79 -0.36
N ILE A 367 -7.99 -6.58 -0.99
CA ILE A 367 -8.72 -7.63 -1.73
C ILE A 367 -7.90 -8.13 -2.91
N LEU A 368 -7.29 -7.22 -3.67
CA LEU A 368 -6.49 -7.57 -4.86
C LEU A 368 -5.12 -8.16 -4.49
N SER A 369 -4.60 -7.84 -3.30
CA SER A 369 -3.36 -8.44 -2.80
C SER A 369 -3.56 -9.80 -2.13
N ALA A 370 -4.72 -10.06 -1.53
CA ALA A 370 -5.04 -11.31 -0.84
C ALA A 370 -5.19 -12.52 -1.77
N LYS A 371 -5.50 -12.31 -3.05
CA LYS A 371 -5.50 -13.40 -4.05
C LYS A 371 -4.12 -14.05 -4.26
N LEU A 372 -3.03 -13.45 -3.74
CA LEU A 372 -1.64 -13.87 -3.99
C LEU A 372 -0.91 -14.49 -2.79
N THR A 373 -1.49 -14.49 -1.58
CA THR A 373 -0.78 -15.03 -0.39
C THR A 373 -1.73 -15.66 0.62
N PHE A 374 -2.02 -16.94 0.45
CA PHE A 374 -2.56 -17.76 1.53
C PHE A 374 -1.39 -18.31 2.36
N ASN A 375 -1.10 -17.70 3.49
CA ASN A 375 -0.38 -18.32 4.60
C ASN A 375 -0.89 -17.72 5.90
N ALA A 376 -1.77 -18.46 6.56
CA ALA A 376 -2.23 -18.17 7.90
C ALA A 376 -1.01 -18.22 8.86
N LYS A 377 -0.63 -17.08 9.39
CA LYS A 377 0.24 -17.01 10.56
C LYS A 377 -0.63 -17.16 11.80
N THR A 378 -0.54 -18.29 12.46
CA THR A 378 -0.85 -18.41 13.88
C THR A 378 0.02 -17.41 14.64
N ALA A 379 -0.61 -16.34 15.14
CA ALA A 379 0.03 -15.41 16.06
C ALA A 379 0.39 -16.18 17.34
N LYS A 380 1.64 -16.07 17.79
CA LYS A 380 2.03 -16.49 19.14
C LYS A 380 1.17 -15.67 20.13
N MET A 381 0.45 -16.36 20.99
CA MET A 381 -0.21 -15.78 22.16
C MET A 381 0.88 -15.17 23.05
N GLY A 382 1.04 -13.84 22.98
CA GLY A 382 1.68 -13.05 24.04
C GLY A 382 0.67 -12.76 25.12
N GLU A 383 1.12 -12.27 26.28
CA GLU A 383 0.29 -11.89 27.42
C GLU A 383 -0.98 -11.14 26.98
N GLU A 384 -2.13 -11.50 27.57
CA GLU A 384 -3.44 -10.93 27.23
C GLU A 384 -3.43 -9.43 27.54
N ASP A 385 -3.46 -8.63 26.49
CA ASP A 385 -3.59 -7.17 26.59
C ASP A 385 -5.06 -6.82 26.87
N ASN A 386 -5.39 -6.50 28.11
CA ASN A 386 -6.73 -6.05 28.52
C ASN A 386 -6.78 -4.53 28.74
N HIS A 387 -5.83 -3.78 28.19
CA HIS A 387 -5.82 -2.32 28.32
C HIS A 387 -6.97 -1.69 27.54
N LEU A 388 -7.79 -0.89 28.24
CA LEU A 388 -8.90 -0.10 27.71
C LEU A 388 -8.57 1.39 27.85
N GLU A 389 -8.62 2.12 26.75
CA GLU A 389 -8.57 3.58 26.72
C GLU A 389 -9.98 4.12 26.48
N VAL A 390 -10.51 4.89 27.41
CA VAL A 390 -11.82 5.55 27.24
C VAL A 390 -11.59 6.94 26.67
N GLN A 391 -12.00 7.15 25.42
CA GLN A 391 -11.83 8.43 24.73
C GLN A 391 -13.00 9.38 24.98
N TYR A 392 -14.21 8.84 25.15
CA TYR A 392 -15.40 9.62 25.44
C TYR A 392 -16.45 8.79 26.13
N TYR A 393 -16.90 9.21 27.31
CA TYR A 393 -18.05 8.67 27.99
C TYR A 393 -18.45 9.64 29.13
N LYS A 394 -19.74 9.89 29.32
CA LYS A 394 -20.26 10.85 30.29
C LYS A 394 -20.99 10.17 31.48
N GLY A 395 -20.83 8.89 31.66
CA GLY A 395 -21.26 8.16 32.84
C GLY A 395 -20.11 7.81 33.79
N ASP A 396 -20.42 7.20 34.90
CA ASP A 396 -19.44 6.71 35.86
C ASP A 396 -18.76 5.45 35.36
N ILE A 397 -17.45 5.34 35.60
CA ILE A 397 -16.63 4.18 35.22
C ILE A 397 -16.10 3.55 36.50
N ALA A 398 -16.37 2.26 36.69
CA ALA A 398 -15.87 1.51 37.82
C ALA A 398 -14.33 1.45 37.82
N GLU A 399 -13.73 1.53 39.02
CA GLU A 399 -12.29 1.27 39.17
C GLU A 399 -12.01 -0.22 38.92
N GLY A 400 -10.89 -0.51 38.20
CA GLY A 400 -10.50 -1.87 37.92
C GLY A 400 -9.76 -2.02 36.59
N ASP A 401 -9.64 -3.26 36.11
CA ASP A 401 -9.04 -3.56 34.83
C ASP A 401 -9.96 -3.16 33.65
N GLY A 402 -9.44 -3.26 32.43
CA GLY A 402 -10.20 -2.87 31.25
C GLY A 402 -11.50 -3.67 31.05
N ILE A 403 -11.57 -4.91 31.55
CA ILE A 403 -12.81 -5.72 31.50
C ILE A 403 -13.87 -5.13 32.42
N THR A 404 -13.50 -4.80 33.67
CA THR A 404 -14.37 -4.17 34.67
C THR A 404 -14.85 -2.80 34.17
N GLN A 405 -13.95 -1.98 33.62
CA GLN A 405 -14.28 -0.67 33.05
C GLN A 405 -15.26 -0.79 31.88
N MET A 406 -14.98 -1.71 30.95
CA MET A 406 -15.85 -1.95 29.79
C MET A 406 -17.26 -2.40 30.23
N GLN A 407 -17.36 -3.30 31.21
CA GLN A 407 -18.64 -3.76 31.72
C GLN A 407 -19.43 -2.61 32.33
N SER A 408 -18.78 -1.77 33.15
CA SER A 408 -19.38 -0.57 33.75
C SER A 408 -19.94 0.39 32.69
N ILE A 409 -19.18 0.64 31.60
CA ILE A 409 -19.63 1.47 30.47
C ILE A 409 -20.88 0.85 29.82
N ILE A 410 -20.84 -0.46 29.57
CA ILE A 410 -21.95 -1.20 28.94
C ILE A 410 -23.22 -1.10 29.81
N ASP A 411 -23.11 -1.29 31.13
CA ASP A 411 -24.22 -1.21 32.07
C ASP A 411 -24.79 0.21 32.12
N GLY A 412 -23.92 1.23 32.17
CA GLY A 412 -24.32 2.62 32.12
C GLY A 412 -25.03 3.01 30.83
N LEU A 413 -24.57 2.52 29.67
CA LEU A 413 -25.24 2.74 28.39
C LEU A 413 -26.60 2.04 28.34
N ASN A 414 -26.71 0.82 28.85
CA ASN A 414 -27.97 0.10 28.93
C ASN A 414 -28.99 0.81 29.84
N ALA A 415 -28.55 1.46 30.89
CA ALA A 415 -29.41 2.24 31.78
C ALA A 415 -30.04 3.46 31.07
N GLN A 416 -29.43 3.99 30.03
CA GLN A 416 -29.94 5.10 29.23
C GLN A 416 -31.03 4.68 28.21
N ASN A 417 -31.25 3.39 27.99
CA ASN A 417 -32.20 2.91 26.96
C ASN A 417 -33.63 3.42 27.17
N GLU A 418 -34.12 3.46 28.38
CA GLU A 418 -35.47 3.90 28.69
C GLU A 418 -35.64 5.39 28.40
N TRP A 419 -34.70 6.22 28.89
CA TRP A 419 -34.71 7.65 28.61
C TRP A 419 -34.64 7.93 27.11
N LEU A 420 -33.74 7.28 26.38
CA LEU A 420 -33.56 7.51 24.94
C LEU A 420 -34.80 7.12 24.13
N ARG A 421 -35.47 6.01 24.50
CA ARG A 421 -36.74 5.57 23.87
C ARG A 421 -37.86 6.55 24.07
N SER A 422 -37.88 7.31 25.16
CA SER A 422 -38.91 8.31 25.45
C SER A 422 -38.77 9.61 24.65
N GLN A 423 -37.59 9.83 24.06
CA GLN A 423 -37.31 11.05 23.30
C GLN A 423 -38.02 11.07 21.97
N PRO A 424 -38.73 12.15 21.52
CA PRO A 424 -39.25 12.25 20.19
C PRO A 424 -38.10 12.23 19.13
N VAL A 425 -38.29 11.47 18.06
CA VAL A 425 -37.25 11.38 17.00
C VAL A 425 -36.94 12.74 16.35
N GLU A 426 -37.95 13.61 16.23
CA GLU A 426 -37.77 14.97 15.70
C GLU A 426 -36.87 15.83 16.61
N ALA A 427 -36.95 15.65 17.91
CA ALA A 427 -36.07 16.34 18.88
C ALA A 427 -34.61 15.90 18.69
N ILE A 428 -34.37 14.60 18.53
CA ILE A 428 -33.03 14.06 18.25
C ILE A 428 -32.48 14.59 16.93
N ILE A 429 -33.29 14.62 15.86
CA ILE A 429 -32.92 15.18 14.54
C ILE A 429 -32.50 16.63 14.67
N GLY A 430 -33.31 17.47 15.35
CA GLY A 430 -33.03 18.89 15.53
C GLY A 430 -31.74 19.13 16.31
N LEU A 431 -31.52 18.40 17.38
CA LEU A 431 -30.33 18.54 18.22
C LEU A 431 -29.04 18.16 17.44
N ILE A 432 -29.07 17.06 16.68
CA ILE A 432 -27.93 16.67 15.83
C ILE A 432 -27.68 17.71 14.72
N GLY A 433 -28.76 18.26 14.13
CA GLY A 433 -28.67 19.34 13.15
C GLY A 433 -28.04 20.63 13.71
N MET A 434 -28.28 20.94 14.99
CA MET A 434 -27.57 22.02 15.68
C MET A 434 -26.08 21.71 15.87
N ALA A 435 -25.74 20.50 16.31
CA ALA A 435 -24.33 20.09 16.44
C ALA A 435 -23.60 20.17 15.10
N ALA A 436 -24.25 19.79 14.00
CA ALA A 436 -23.69 19.89 12.64
C ALA A 436 -23.35 21.35 12.24
N LYS A 437 -24.14 22.32 12.67
CA LYS A 437 -23.84 23.76 12.47
C LYS A 437 -22.65 24.20 13.35
N THR A 438 -22.57 23.70 14.60
CA THR A 438 -21.47 23.97 15.52
C THR A 438 -20.13 23.47 14.94
N TRP A 439 -20.10 22.29 14.29
CA TRP A 439 -18.89 21.76 13.65
C TRP A 439 -18.30 22.72 12.60
N LEU A 440 -19.12 23.51 11.92
CA LEU A 440 -18.65 24.46 10.89
C LEU A 440 -18.29 25.82 11.47
N SER A 441 -18.97 26.26 12.53
CA SER A 441 -18.83 27.61 13.09
C SER A 441 -17.74 27.70 14.15
N ASP A 442 -17.49 26.66 14.93
CA ASP A 442 -16.50 26.67 16.01
C ASP A 442 -15.10 26.28 15.49
N THR A 443 -14.11 27.07 15.90
CA THR A 443 -12.69 26.87 15.53
C THR A 443 -12.11 25.58 16.07
N LYS A 444 -12.66 25.01 17.13
CA LYS A 444 -12.28 23.72 17.73
C LYS A 444 -12.28 22.57 16.69
N PHE A 445 -13.14 22.61 15.69
CA PHE A 445 -13.31 21.56 14.70
C PHE A 445 -12.50 21.79 13.41
N ARG A 446 -11.71 22.88 13.32
CA ARG A 446 -10.98 23.21 12.07
C ARG A 446 -10.03 22.12 11.58
N PHE A 447 -9.42 21.35 12.50
CA PHE A 447 -8.51 20.26 12.16
C PHE A 447 -9.20 19.07 11.49
N LEU A 448 -10.54 19.05 11.45
CA LEU A 448 -11.34 18.03 10.77
C LEU A 448 -11.75 18.41 9.33
N LYS A 449 -11.39 19.63 8.87
CA LYS A 449 -11.79 20.09 7.53
C LYS A 449 -11.27 19.23 6.40
N ASP A 450 -10.02 18.81 6.49
CA ASP A 450 -9.36 17.91 5.54
C ASP A 450 -9.84 16.45 5.66
N LYS A 451 -10.55 16.11 6.73
CA LYS A 451 -11.13 14.79 7.00
C LYS A 451 -12.56 14.63 6.52
N GLY A 452 -13.13 15.64 5.86
CA GLY A 452 -14.49 15.61 5.31
C GLY A 452 -15.57 16.18 6.22
N LEU A 453 -15.21 17.07 7.16
CA LEU A 453 -16.15 17.69 8.10
C LEU A 453 -17.32 18.40 7.41
N LEU A 454 -17.05 19.11 6.31
CA LEU A 454 -18.10 19.79 5.55
C LEU A 454 -19.15 18.79 5.00
N PHE A 455 -18.68 17.65 4.48
CA PHE A 455 -19.54 16.60 3.97
C PHE A 455 -20.40 16.00 5.09
N LEU A 456 -19.81 15.70 6.25
CA LEU A 456 -20.54 15.20 7.41
C LEU A 456 -21.59 16.21 7.91
N SER A 457 -21.21 17.48 8.00
CA SER A 457 -22.13 18.53 8.46
C SER A 457 -23.32 18.70 7.51
N GLN A 458 -23.09 18.69 6.19
CA GLN A 458 -24.17 18.73 5.21
C GLN A 458 -25.08 17.51 5.27
N TRP A 459 -24.51 16.34 5.50
CA TRP A 459 -25.28 15.12 5.66
C TRP A 459 -26.13 15.15 6.96
N CYS A 460 -25.61 15.73 8.03
CA CYS A 460 -26.30 15.91 9.30
C CYS A 460 -27.22 17.14 9.33
N ASP A 461 -27.47 17.81 8.19
CA ASP A 461 -28.48 18.87 8.13
C ASP A 461 -29.85 18.30 8.50
N GLU A 462 -30.62 19.08 9.26
CA GLU A 462 -31.91 18.64 9.82
C GLU A 462 -32.89 18.12 8.74
N ARG A 463 -32.96 18.75 7.55
CA ARG A 463 -33.84 18.32 6.46
C ARG A 463 -33.38 16.98 5.88
N HIS A 464 -32.07 16.81 5.72
CA HIS A 464 -31.52 15.58 5.22
C HIS A 464 -31.70 14.43 6.22
N LEU A 465 -31.42 14.66 7.50
CA LEU A 465 -31.66 13.64 8.55
C LEU A 465 -33.12 13.25 8.64
N LYS A 466 -34.05 14.21 8.48
CA LYS A 466 -35.48 13.93 8.40
C LYS A 466 -35.80 13.03 7.22
N GLN A 467 -35.20 13.26 6.06
CA GLN A 467 -35.40 12.39 4.90
C GLN A 467 -34.83 10.98 5.12
N VAL A 468 -33.61 10.89 5.64
CA VAL A 468 -32.98 9.57 5.98
C VAL A 468 -33.86 8.77 6.95
N ALA A 469 -34.40 9.43 7.97
CA ALA A 469 -35.27 8.78 8.92
C ALA A 469 -36.64 8.40 8.29
N LEU A 470 -37.23 9.25 7.44
CA LEU A 470 -38.45 8.93 6.70
C LEU A 470 -38.26 7.71 5.81
N ASP A 471 -37.18 7.65 5.04
CA ASP A 471 -36.89 6.54 4.13
C ASP A 471 -36.74 5.21 4.90
N GLY A 472 -36.07 5.24 6.06
CA GLY A 472 -35.91 4.07 6.90
C GLY A 472 -37.12 3.70 7.76
N LEU A 473 -37.97 4.67 8.08
CA LEU A 473 -39.19 4.48 8.89
C LEU A 473 -40.46 4.45 8.04
N ARG A 474 -40.36 3.96 6.81
CA ARG A 474 -41.52 3.72 5.92
C ARG A 474 -42.37 4.96 5.69
N GLY A 475 -41.77 6.12 5.59
CA GLY A 475 -42.42 7.39 5.28
C GLY A 475 -43.06 8.12 6.46
N ASN A 476 -42.90 7.59 7.70
CA ASN A 476 -43.47 8.27 8.88
C ASN A 476 -42.50 8.17 10.09
N LEU A 477 -41.97 9.28 10.52
CA LEU A 477 -41.06 9.36 11.67
C LEU A 477 -41.67 8.83 12.96
N LYS A 478 -42.96 9.08 13.16
CA LYS A 478 -43.66 8.72 14.40
C LYS A 478 -43.77 7.22 14.63
N TYR A 479 -43.44 6.37 13.65
CA TYR A 479 -43.26 4.94 13.91
C TYR A 479 -42.19 4.65 14.95
N ALA A 480 -41.19 5.50 15.10
CA ALA A 480 -40.16 5.37 16.16
C ALA A 480 -40.71 5.78 17.55
N ASP A 481 -41.81 6.54 17.60
CA ASP A 481 -42.34 7.09 18.83
C ASP A 481 -43.56 6.30 19.38
N THR A 482 -44.48 5.95 18.50
CA THR A 482 -45.76 5.35 18.90
C THR A 482 -46.27 4.31 17.86
N PHE A 483 -47.29 3.58 18.26
CA PHE A 483 -47.99 2.71 17.33
C PHE A 483 -48.89 3.52 16.38
N LEU A 484 -48.80 3.29 15.12
CA LEU A 484 -49.57 3.96 14.08
C LEU A 484 -50.14 2.97 13.09
N PRO A 485 -51.27 3.30 12.43
CA PRO A 485 -51.89 2.47 11.39
C PRO A 485 -50.87 2.09 10.30
N CYS A 486 -50.96 0.83 9.87
CA CYS A 486 -50.15 0.30 8.78
C CYS A 486 -51.09 0.01 7.59
N HIS A 487 -50.76 0.46 6.38
CA HIS A 487 -51.46 0.16 5.13
C HIS A 487 -52.99 0.47 5.15
N ASP A 488 -53.41 1.66 5.41
CA ASP A 488 -54.83 2.09 5.39
C ASP A 488 -55.79 1.23 6.24
N SER A 489 -55.22 0.53 7.26
CA SER A 489 -55.98 -0.34 8.13
C SER A 489 -55.81 0.08 9.60
N ASP A 490 -56.88 0.64 10.17
CA ASP A 490 -56.97 0.97 11.59
C ASP A 490 -56.86 -0.25 12.54
N LYS A 491 -56.94 -1.47 11.98
CA LYS A 491 -56.89 -2.71 12.77
C LYS A 491 -55.48 -3.23 12.97
N HIS A 492 -54.49 -2.70 12.19
CA HIS A 492 -53.11 -3.13 12.25
C HIS A 492 -52.23 -1.92 12.56
N LEU A 493 -51.70 -1.85 13.73
CA LEU A 493 -50.76 -0.80 14.16
C LEU A 493 -49.35 -1.34 14.16
N MET A 494 -48.38 -0.50 13.76
CA MET A 494 -46.97 -0.82 13.80
C MET A 494 -46.21 0.21 14.60
N LYS A 495 -45.07 -0.23 15.19
CA LYS A 495 -44.11 0.61 15.86
C LYS A 495 -42.70 0.08 15.58
N ALA A 496 -41.73 0.98 15.37
CA ALA A 496 -40.33 0.67 15.22
C ALA A 496 -39.64 0.87 16.58
N ASN A 497 -39.36 -0.18 17.31
CA ASN A 497 -38.67 -0.11 18.61
C ASN A 497 -37.16 -0.30 18.42
N ALA A 498 -36.36 0.49 19.13
CA ALA A 498 -34.92 0.32 19.25
C ALA A 498 -34.55 -1.10 19.70
N ARG A 499 -33.49 -1.67 19.09
CA ARG A 499 -32.98 -2.98 19.53
C ARG A 499 -32.24 -2.89 20.85
N GLY A 500 -31.56 -1.77 21.14
CA GLY A 500 -30.80 -1.53 22.35
C GLY A 500 -29.36 -1.15 22.06
N LEU A 501 -28.38 -1.75 22.74
CA LEU A 501 -26.97 -1.39 22.60
C LEU A 501 -26.44 -1.79 21.21
N CYS A 502 -26.02 -0.78 20.43
CA CYS A 502 -25.28 -0.94 19.18
C CYS A 502 -23.78 -0.84 19.45
N CYS A 503 -23.03 -1.85 19.05
CA CYS A 503 -21.59 -1.87 19.17
C CYS A 503 -20.94 -1.70 17.80
N HIS A 504 -20.02 -0.75 17.69
CA HIS A 504 -19.39 -0.38 16.43
C HIS A 504 -17.89 -0.69 16.45
N TRP A 505 -17.38 -1.36 15.44
CA TRP A 505 -15.95 -1.52 15.17
C TRP A 505 -15.59 -0.68 13.96
N MET A 506 -14.80 0.39 14.15
CA MET A 506 -14.54 1.39 13.15
C MET A 506 -13.27 1.12 12.35
N ALA A 507 -13.34 1.40 11.02
CA ALA A 507 -12.17 1.42 10.16
C ALA A 507 -11.32 2.68 10.38
N GLY A 508 -10.01 2.56 10.15
CA GLY A 508 -9.09 3.68 10.34
C GLY A 508 -8.77 4.50 9.08
N ASN A 509 -9.35 4.16 7.92
CA ASN A 509 -9.05 4.82 6.65
C ASN A 509 -9.81 6.13 6.44
N VAL A 510 -11.10 6.19 6.83
CA VAL A 510 -11.91 7.42 6.82
C VAL A 510 -12.60 7.56 8.17
N GLN A 511 -12.02 8.39 9.03
CA GLN A 511 -12.38 8.49 10.45
C GLN A 511 -13.83 8.91 10.67
N ILE A 512 -14.38 9.79 9.83
CA ILE A 512 -15.76 10.30 10.01
C ILE A 512 -16.85 9.36 9.48
N LEU A 513 -16.54 8.31 8.71
CA LEU A 513 -17.57 7.43 8.13
C LEU A 513 -18.45 6.75 9.20
N GLY A 514 -17.88 6.42 10.33
CA GLY A 514 -18.65 5.83 11.41
C GLY A 514 -19.74 6.74 12.00
N MET A 515 -19.63 8.05 11.84
CA MET A 515 -20.67 8.98 12.29
C MET A 515 -21.98 8.78 11.55
N PHE A 516 -21.98 8.38 10.29
CA PHE A 516 -23.20 8.09 9.52
C PHE A 516 -24.00 6.92 10.13
N ALA A 517 -23.30 5.90 10.58
CA ALA A 517 -23.94 4.78 11.28
C ALA A 517 -24.38 5.18 12.69
N LEU A 518 -23.53 5.87 13.44
CA LEU A 518 -23.85 6.36 14.80
C LEU A 518 -25.11 7.24 14.80
N VAL A 519 -25.19 8.22 13.90
CA VAL A 519 -26.36 9.10 13.80
C VAL A 519 -27.63 8.29 13.53
N GLN A 520 -27.62 7.33 12.60
CA GLN A 520 -28.77 6.48 12.34
C GLN A 520 -29.16 5.62 13.55
N CYS A 521 -28.18 5.14 14.33
CA CYS A 521 -28.45 4.48 15.59
C CYS A 521 -29.12 5.41 16.62
N MET A 522 -28.68 6.67 16.68
CA MET A 522 -29.30 7.68 17.57
C MET A 522 -30.73 8.00 17.11
N LEU A 523 -30.97 8.19 15.81
CA LEU A 523 -32.31 8.43 15.24
C LEU A 523 -33.28 7.28 15.52
N THR A 524 -32.77 6.06 15.63
CA THR A 524 -33.55 4.85 15.99
C THR A 524 -33.53 4.55 17.49
N LYS A 525 -33.04 5.50 18.32
CA LYS A 525 -33.06 5.46 19.79
C LYS A 525 -32.28 4.27 20.40
N ASN A 526 -31.18 3.89 19.75
CA ASN A 526 -30.25 2.90 20.26
C ASN A 526 -29.11 3.58 21.01
N THR A 527 -28.65 3.00 22.11
CA THR A 527 -27.40 3.38 22.78
C THR A 527 -26.21 2.83 22.03
N ASN A 528 -25.05 3.46 22.15
CA ASN A 528 -23.93 3.18 21.27
C ASN A 528 -22.60 3.02 22.01
N LEU A 529 -21.87 1.96 21.71
CA LEU A 529 -20.48 1.77 22.14
C LEU A 529 -19.59 1.64 20.92
N ILE A 530 -18.61 2.53 20.77
CA ILE A 530 -17.79 2.66 19.58
C ILE A 530 -16.36 2.30 19.91
N LYS A 531 -15.85 1.25 19.29
CA LYS A 531 -14.42 0.91 19.28
C LYS A 531 -13.75 1.56 18.09
N VAL A 532 -12.92 2.55 18.33
CA VAL A 532 -12.18 3.29 17.29
C VAL A 532 -10.89 2.57 16.89
N ALA A 533 -10.37 2.92 15.71
CA ALA A 533 -9.07 2.46 15.25
C ALA A 533 -7.93 3.22 15.96
N ALA A 534 -6.74 2.61 16.03
CA ALA A 534 -5.55 3.21 16.67
C ALA A 534 -5.17 4.61 16.15
N LYS A 535 -5.56 4.95 14.93
CA LYS A 535 -5.26 6.24 14.28
C LYS A 535 -6.42 7.24 14.35
N ASP A 536 -7.43 6.99 15.19
CA ASP A 536 -8.61 7.88 15.25
C ASP A 536 -8.24 9.30 15.69
N GLY A 537 -7.30 9.44 16.63
CA GLY A 537 -6.83 10.75 17.09
C GLY A 537 -7.91 11.57 17.79
N GLY A 538 -8.91 10.92 18.40
CA GLY A 538 -9.97 11.57 19.15
C GLY A 538 -11.05 12.23 18.28
N VAL A 539 -11.17 11.87 17.01
CA VAL A 539 -12.15 12.47 16.09
C VAL A 539 -13.58 12.28 16.57
N PHE A 540 -13.96 11.05 16.97
CA PHE A 540 -15.30 10.79 17.49
C PHE A 540 -15.59 11.56 18.77
N ALA A 541 -14.68 11.54 19.73
CA ALA A 541 -14.81 12.28 20.98
C ALA A 541 -15.01 13.78 20.73
N THR A 542 -14.22 14.35 19.82
CA THR A 542 -14.33 15.76 19.43
C THR A 542 -15.68 16.06 18.77
N LEU A 543 -16.14 15.23 17.83
CA LEU A 543 -17.43 15.46 17.17
C LEU A 543 -18.61 15.36 18.15
N MET A 544 -18.58 14.40 19.08
CA MET A 544 -19.62 14.25 20.12
C MET A 544 -19.68 15.45 21.07
N SER A 545 -18.53 16.06 21.39
CA SER A 545 -18.49 17.23 22.26
C SER A 545 -19.24 18.45 21.73
N ALA A 546 -19.62 18.45 20.44
CA ALA A 546 -20.46 19.52 19.89
C ALA A 546 -21.91 19.50 20.37
N LEU A 547 -22.37 18.38 20.92
CA LEU A 547 -23.70 18.25 21.50
C LEU A 547 -23.77 18.83 22.94
N GLU A 548 -22.64 18.90 23.64
CA GLU A 548 -22.59 19.35 25.02
C GLU A 548 -23.06 20.79 25.15
N GLY A 549 -23.94 21.04 26.11
CA GLY A 549 -24.53 22.37 26.38
C GLY A 549 -25.58 22.83 25.35
N LEU A 550 -25.86 22.01 24.29
CA LEU A 550 -26.93 22.33 23.35
C LEU A 550 -28.30 21.91 23.91
N GLU A 551 -29.30 22.74 23.57
CA GLU A 551 -30.73 22.42 23.84
C GLU A 551 -31.52 22.68 22.54
N TYR A 552 -32.43 21.75 22.20
CA TYR A 552 -33.33 21.91 21.05
C TYR A 552 -34.77 21.76 21.52
N THR A 553 -35.61 22.71 21.09
CA THR A 553 -37.05 22.66 21.36
C THR A 553 -37.83 22.44 20.08
N THR A 554 -38.64 21.41 20.05
CA THR A 554 -39.50 21.06 18.89
C THR A 554 -40.64 22.07 18.76
N SER A 555 -41.34 22.04 17.64
CA SER A 555 -42.47 22.95 17.37
C SER A 555 -43.65 22.74 18.34
N ASP A 556 -43.79 21.57 18.94
CA ASP A 556 -44.82 21.26 19.95
C ASP A 556 -44.34 21.52 21.40
N GLY A 557 -43.17 22.16 21.55
CA GLY A 557 -42.66 22.63 22.86
C GLY A 557 -41.84 21.61 23.65
N TYR A 558 -41.53 20.44 23.10
CA TYR A 558 -40.67 19.47 23.78
C TYR A 558 -39.20 19.87 23.67
N THR A 559 -38.50 19.86 24.80
CA THR A 559 -37.07 20.22 24.85
C THR A 559 -36.19 19.02 25.15
N ILE A 560 -35.18 18.77 24.32
CA ILE A 560 -34.13 17.77 24.55
C ILE A 560 -32.79 18.46 24.80
N LYS A 561 -31.99 17.90 25.71
CA LYS A 561 -30.66 18.39 26.06
C LYS A 561 -29.55 17.52 25.46
N GLY A 562 -28.54 18.15 24.91
CA GLY A 562 -27.36 17.46 24.38
C GLY A 562 -26.58 16.73 25.46
N ASP A 563 -26.49 17.33 26.68
CA ASP A 563 -25.84 16.72 27.84
C ASP A 563 -26.46 15.38 28.29
N ASP A 564 -27.73 15.17 27.99
CA ASP A 564 -28.37 13.86 28.23
C ASP A 564 -28.18 12.92 27.04
N LEU A 565 -28.21 13.45 25.81
CA LEU A 565 -28.01 12.62 24.63
C LEU A 565 -26.59 12.03 24.56
N VAL A 566 -25.56 12.77 24.95
CA VAL A 566 -24.17 12.26 24.97
C VAL A 566 -23.93 11.12 25.95
N LYS A 567 -24.76 10.99 27.01
CA LYS A 567 -24.71 9.85 27.95
C LYS A 567 -25.05 8.51 27.28
N THR A 568 -25.69 8.55 26.11
CA THR A 568 -26.07 7.35 25.34
C THR A 568 -24.96 6.83 24.44
N VAL A 569 -23.76 7.46 24.46
CA VAL A 569 -22.64 7.13 23.60
C VAL A 569 -21.36 6.94 24.40
N GLY A 570 -20.66 5.81 24.17
CA GLY A 570 -19.31 5.55 24.66
C GLY A 570 -18.34 5.37 23.51
N VAL A 571 -17.14 5.96 23.59
CA VAL A 571 -16.05 5.80 22.61
C VAL A 571 -14.82 5.27 23.32
N VAL A 572 -14.34 4.11 22.87
CA VAL A 572 -13.22 3.40 23.47
C VAL A 572 -12.21 2.96 22.44
N TYR A 573 -10.97 2.81 22.88
CA TYR A 573 -9.94 2.13 22.11
C TYR A 573 -9.37 0.96 22.90
N PHE A 574 -9.13 -0.14 22.22
CA PHE A 574 -8.35 -1.28 22.69
C PHE A 574 -7.67 -1.96 21.51
N SER A 575 -6.56 -2.63 21.81
CA SER A 575 -5.75 -3.34 20.84
C SER A 575 -6.55 -4.46 20.16
N ARG A 576 -6.24 -4.77 18.89
CA ARG A 576 -6.80 -5.95 18.20
C ARG A 576 -6.46 -7.28 18.89
N HIS A 577 -5.45 -7.26 19.78
CA HIS A 577 -5.02 -8.42 20.55
C HIS A 577 -5.78 -8.58 21.88
N ALA A 578 -6.56 -7.57 22.28
CA ALA A 578 -7.43 -7.61 23.47
C ALA A 578 -8.73 -8.38 23.16
N VAL A 579 -8.60 -9.67 22.86
CA VAL A 579 -9.71 -10.55 22.42
C VAL A 579 -10.86 -10.57 23.42
N LYS A 580 -10.58 -10.62 24.73
CA LYS A 580 -11.61 -10.62 25.77
C LYS A 580 -12.47 -9.35 25.79
N LEU A 581 -11.87 -8.18 25.52
CA LEU A 581 -12.63 -6.94 25.40
C LEU A 581 -13.52 -6.96 24.15
N GLY A 582 -13.00 -7.47 23.03
CA GLY A 582 -13.77 -7.66 21.80
C GLY A 582 -14.96 -8.62 21.97
N GLU A 583 -14.75 -9.74 22.66
CA GLU A 583 -15.81 -10.69 22.98
C GLU A 583 -16.85 -10.12 23.93
N LEU A 584 -16.43 -9.41 24.99
CA LEU A 584 -17.36 -8.78 25.94
C LEU A 584 -18.25 -7.77 25.24
N MET A 585 -17.66 -6.88 24.43
CA MET A 585 -18.39 -5.90 23.63
C MET A 585 -19.36 -6.59 22.66
N SER A 586 -18.95 -7.68 22.02
CA SER A 586 -19.78 -8.45 21.08
C SER A 586 -20.94 -9.17 21.77
N LYS A 587 -20.70 -9.84 22.91
CA LYS A 587 -21.74 -10.54 23.69
C LYS A 587 -22.80 -9.58 24.21
N SER A 588 -22.44 -8.36 24.57
CA SER A 588 -23.33 -7.34 25.14
C SER A 588 -24.16 -6.63 24.04
N SER A 589 -23.77 -6.72 22.77
CA SER A 589 -24.42 -6.01 21.68
C SER A 589 -25.79 -6.60 21.32
N LYS A 590 -26.73 -5.73 20.96
CA LYS A 590 -27.98 -6.08 20.25
C LYS A 590 -27.84 -5.86 18.74
N VAL A 591 -26.93 -4.97 18.35
CA VAL A 591 -26.52 -4.78 16.95
C VAL A 591 -25.00 -4.63 16.92
N ARG A 592 -24.34 -5.39 16.05
CA ARG A 592 -22.93 -5.24 15.72
C ARG A 592 -22.80 -4.57 14.38
N ILE A 593 -22.01 -3.51 14.29
CA ILE A 593 -21.70 -2.78 13.06
C ILE A 593 -20.18 -2.79 12.88
N ALA A 594 -19.71 -3.51 11.87
CA ALA A 594 -18.28 -3.66 11.60
C ALA A 594 -17.88 -3.02 10.28
N TRP A 595 -16.94 -2.09 10.34
CA TRP A 595 -16.32 -1.43 9.21
C TRP A 595 -14.85 -1.83 9.12
N GLY A 596 -14.38 -2.28 7.99
CA GLY A 596 -12.95 -2.56 7.86
C GLY A 596 -12.54 -3.47 6.72
N GLY A 597 -11.26 -3.78 6.65
CA GLY A 597 -10.71 -4.79 5.77
C GLY A 597 -11.17 -6.20 6.14
N LYS A 598 -10.95 -7.17 5.25
CA LYS A 598 -11.43 -8.55 5.37
C LYS A 598 -11.13 -9.17 6.74
N GLU A 599 -9.86 -9.12 7.17
CA GLU A 599 -9.41 -9.68 8.46
C GLU A 599 -10.19 -9.08 9.65
N ALA A 600 -10.40 -7.76 9.64
CA ALA A 600 -11.08 -7.07 10.73
C ALA A 600 -12.55 -7.47 10.84
N VAL A 601 -13.28 -7.49 9.73
CA VAL A 601 -14.69 -7.84 9.73
C VAL A 601 -14.92 -9.32 10.01
N GLU A 602 -14.04 -10.22 9.52
CA GLU A 602 -14.07 -11.65 9.84
C GLU A 602 -13.80 -11.89 11.33
N THR A 603 -12.89 -11.13 11.94
CA THR A 603 -12.62 -11.20 13.37
C THR A 603 -13.86 -10.83 14.18
N VAL A 604 -14.52 -9.72 13.85
CA VAL A 604 -15.74 -9.29 14.53
C VAL A 604 -16.88 -10.29 14.33
N ALA A 605 -17.04 -10.80 13.10
CA ALA A 605 -18.04 -11.83 12.81
C ALA A 605 -17.81 -13.12 13.59
N GLY A 606 -16.55 -13.47 13.86
CA GLY A 606 -16.14 -14.65 14.64
C GLY A 606 -16.31 -14.50 16.15
N TYR A 607 -16.51 -13.29 16.69
CA TYR A 607 -16.76 -13.13 18.11
C TYR A 607 -18.13 -13.70 18.51
N PRO A 608 -18.23 -14.31 19.70
CA PRO A 608 -19.51 -14.81 20.21
C PRO A 608 -20.52 -13.67 20.39
N SER A 609 -21.78 -13.92 20.06
CA SER A 609 -22.90 -12.97 20.21
C SER A 609 -24.16 -13.68 20.64
N SER A 610 -25.16 -12.93 21.11
CA SER A 610 -26.49 -13.49 21.36
C SER A 610 -27.16 -13.87 20.05
N ILE A 611 -28.05 -14.86 20.10
CA ILE A 611 -28.79 -15.34 18.93
C ILE A 611 -29.67 -14.24 18.30
N ASP A 612 -30.11 -13.27 19.10
CA ASP A 612 -30.94 -12.14 18.68
C ASP A 612 -30.11 -10.93 18.19
N CYS A 613 -28.78 -11.04 18.18
CA CYS A 613 -27.91 -9.95 17.78
C CYS A 613 -27.91 -9.79 16.24
N GLU A 614 -28.28 -8.62 15.77
CA GLU A 614 -28.15 -8.25 14.37
C GLU A 614 -26.68 -7.95 14.05
N THR A 615 -26.19 -8.41 12.91
CA THR A 615 -24.83 -8.13 12.47
C THR A 615 -24.85 -7.46 11.10
N VAL A 616 -24.28 -6.26 11.04
CA VAL A 616 -24.12 -5.49 9.78
C VAL A 616 -22.63 -5.32 9.51
N VAL A 617 -22.19 -5.78 8.38
CA VAL A 617 -20.77 -5.75 7.98
C VAL A 617 -20.62 -4.88 6.74
N PHE A 618 -19.75 -3.89 6.86
CA PHE A 618 -19.28 -3.08 5.74
C PHE A 618 -17.83 -3.45 5.47
N GLY A 619 -17.64 -4.49 4.66
CA GLY A 619 -16.36 -5.04 4.29
C GLY A 619 -15.61 -4.21 3.25
N PRO A 620 -14.42 -4.68 2.84
CA PRO A 620 -13.64 -3.98 1.84
C PRO A 620 -14.34 -4.07 0.47
N LYS A 621 -14.53 -2.92 -0.17
CA LYS A 621 -15.18 -2.79 -1.48
C LYS A 621 -14.39 -1.84 -2.38
N LEU A 622 -14.53 -2.01 -3.69
CA LEU A 622 -13.99 -1.14 -4.72
C LEU A 622 -15.10 -0.54 -5.57
N SER A 623 -14.80 0.57 -6.21
CA SER A 623 -15.71 1.27 -7.10
C SER A 623 -14.97 1.81 -8.31
N TYR A 624 -15.71 1.94 -9.42
CA TYR A 624 -15.24 2.57 -10.64
C TYR A 624 -16.34 3.43 -11.27
N ALA A 625 -16.02 4.14 -12.35
CA ALA A 625 -17.01 4.92 -13.07
C ALA A 625 -17.00 4.61 -14.57
N VAL A 626 -18.13 4.82 -15.22
CA VAL A 626 -18.29 4.65 -16.67
C VAL A 626 -18.91 5.91 -17.30
N ILE A 627 -18.40 6.30 -18.46
CA ILE A 627 -18.89 7.43 -19.25
C ILE A 627 -19.24 6.91 -20.64
N ALA A 628 -20.50 7.03 -21.00
CA ALA A 628 -20.97 6.73 -22.35
C ALA A 628 -20.59 7.88 -23.31
N LYS A 629 -20.36 7.57 -24.58
CA LYS A 629 -19.97 8.54 -25.61
C LYS A 629 -20.94 9.72 -25.76
N GLU A 630 -22.22 9.48 -25.54
CA GLU A 630 -23.26 10.50 -25.61
C GLU A 630 -23.12 11.58 -24.53
N ALA A 631 -22.48 11.27 -23.42
CA ALA A 631 -22.18 12.23 -22.36
C ALA A 631 -21.02 13.19 -22.72
N LEU A 632 -20.29 12.88 -23.78
CA LEU A 632 -19.17 13.65 -24.32
C LEU A 632 -19.53 14.33 -25.66
N ALA A 633 -20.79 14.79 -25.78
CA ALA A 633 -21.32 15.42 -26.99
C ALA A 633 -20.84 16.87 -27.21
N SER A 634 -20.18 17.49 -26.24
CA SER A 634 -19.56 18.79 -26.37
C SER A 634 -18.44 19.02 -25.35
N GLU A 635 -17.52 19.95 -25.64
CA GLU A 635 -16.51 20.36 -24.63
C GLU A 635 -17.16 20.97 -23.38
N GLN A 636 -18.30 21.63 -23.50
CA GLN A 636 -18.99 22.21 -22.36
C GLN A 636 -19.51 21.13 -21.42
N ASP A 637 -20.09 20.05 -21.97
CA ASP A 637 -20.57 18.92 -21.17
C ASP A 637 -19.41 18.12 -20.58
N ALA A 638 -18.34 17.94 -21.36
CA ALA A 638 -17.09 17.34 -20.87
C ALA A 638 -16.51 18.13 -19.68
N LYS A 639 -16.50 19.48 -19.73
CA LYS A 639 -16.02 20.33 -18.61
C LYS A 639 -16.88 20.19 -17.36
N LYS A 640 -18.20 20.13 -17.51
CA LYS A 640 -19.13 19.90 -16.38
C LYS A 640 -18.90 18.51 -15.77
N LEU A 641 -18.75 17.50 -16.62
CA LEU A 641 -18.53 16.12 -16.19
C LEU A 641 -17.16 15.94 -15.53
N ALA A 642 -16.09 16.50 -16.10
CA ALA A 642 -14.75 16.47 -15.53
C ALA A 642 -14.71 17.08 -14.13
N ARG A 643 -15.45 18.17 -13.89
CA ARG A 643 -15.59 18.74 -12.55
C ARG A 643 -16.25 17.78 -11.58
N ARG A 644 -17.28 17.03 -12.00
CA ARG A 644 -17.96 16.02 -11.18
C ARG A 644 -17.05 14.84 -10.89
N VAL A 645 -16.31 14.35 -11.88
CA VAL A 645 -15.31 13.29 -11.70
C VAL A 645 -14.23 13.71 -10.71
N SER A 646 -13.68 14.94 -10.87
CA SER A 646 -12.63 15.44 -9.97
C SER A 646 -13.10 15.56 -8.51
N VAL A 647 -14.39 15.85 -8.28
CA VAL A 647 -15.00 15.89 -6.93
C VAL A 647 -15.07 14.47 -6.34
N ASP A 648 -15.63 13.50 -7.07
CA ASP A 648 -15.73 12.11 -6.58
C ASP A 648 -14.35 11.49 -6.27
N VAL A 649 -13.32 11.85 -7.06
CA VAL A 649 -11.93 11.42 -6.81
C VAL A 649 -11.31 12.14 -5.62
N SER A 650 -11.68 13.41 -5.38
CA SER A 650 -11.02 14.24 -4.35
C SER A 650 -11.60 14.04 -2.95
N ILE A 651 -12.87 13.69 -2.82
CA ILE A 651 -13.48 13.43 -1.51
C ILE A 651 -12.78 12.24 -0.85
N PHE A 652 -12.34 12.42 0.38
CA PHE A 652 -11.57 11.44 1.17
C PHE A 652 -10.30 10.93 0.49
N ASP A 653 -9.77 11.63 -0.52
CA ASP A 653 -8.56 11.22 -1.24
C ASP A 653 -8.62 9.78 -1.80
N GLN A 654 -9.79 9.38 -2.28
CA GLN A 654 -10.11 8.01 -2.72
C GLN A 654 -10.09 6.94 -1.62
N ALA A 655 -10.02 7.30 -0.35
CA ALA A 655 -10.03 6.32 0.73
C ALA A 655 -11.44 5.77 1.03
N GLY A 656 -12.50 6.34 0.47
CA GLY A 656 -13.86 5.83 0.56
C GLY A 656 -14.10 4.61 -0.34
N CYS A 657 -14.87 3.62 0.10
CA CYS A 657 -15.20 2.43 -0.70
C CYS A 657 -15.94 2.75 -2.00
N ALA A 658 -16.70 3.85 -2.03
CA ALA A 658 -17.40 4.33 -3.22
C ALA A 658 -16.57 5.29 -4.09
N SER A 659 -15.31 5.59 -3.74
CA SER A 659 -14.45 6.44 -4.55
C SER A 659 -14.03 5.72 -5.83
N PRO A 660 -14.07 6.39 -7.01
CA PRO A 660 -13.63 5.76 -8.24
C PRO A 660 -12.10 5.70 -8.31
N HIS A 661 -11.55 4.51 -8.54
CA HIS A 661 -10.13 4.30 -8.82
C HIS A 661 -9.85 4.10 -10.30
N ASN A 662 -10.88 3.64 -11.04
CA ASN A 662 -10.84 3.44 -12.48
C ASN A 662 -12.00 4.18 -13.13
N LEU A 663 -11.77 4.67 -14.35
CA LEU A 663 -12.75 5.36 -15.19
C LEU A 663 -12.73 4.76 -16.59
N TYR A 664 -13.85 4.22 -17.05
CA TYR A 664 -14.00 3.66 -18.38
C TYR A 664 -14.77 4.62 -19.26
N ILE A 665 -14.17 5.04 -20.37
CA ILE A 665 -14.73 6.03 -21.29
C ILE A 665 -14.98 5.39 -22.65
N GLU A 666 -16.24 5.44 -23.10
CA GLU A 666 -16.62 4.90 -24.40
C GLU A 666 -16.11 5.82 -25.51
N ARG A 667 -15.46 5.22 -26.51
CA ARG A 667 -14.97 5.91 -27.72
C ARG A 667 -16.11 6.38 -28.60
N GLY A 668 -15.84 7.40 -29.42
CA GLY A 668 -16.78 7.86 -30.45
C GLY A 668 -17.69 9.02 -30.02
N GLY A 669 -17.45 9.65 -28.88
CA GLY A 669 -18.01 10.96 -28.56
C GLY A 669 -17.31 12.08 -29.34
N GLU A 670 -17.89 13.29 -29.36
CA GLU A 670 -17.27 14.50 -29.93
C GLU A 670 -15.96 14.85 -29.21
N VAL A 671 -15.92 14.59 -27.90
CA VAL A 671 -14.70 14.72 -27.09
C VAL A 671 -14.11 13.33 -26.91
N SER A 672 -12.88 13.13 -27.39
CA SER A 672 -12.15 11.87 -27.23
C SER A 672 -11.79 11.60 -25.75
N PRO A 673 -11.57 10.34 -25.36
CA PRO A 673 -11.12 10.01 -23.99
C PRO A 673 -9.84 10.74 -23.60
N GLU A 674 -8.88 10.88 -24.50
CA GLU A 674 -7.66 11.63 -24.26
C GLU A 674 -7.95 13.13 -24.01
N ARG A 675 -8.77 13.75 -24.87
CA ARG A 675 -9.18 15.15 -24.69
C ARG A 675 -9.93 15.34 -23.38
N PHE A 676 -10.75 14.38 -22.98
CA PHE A 676 -11.42 14.40 -21.67
C PHE A 676 -10.41 14.36 -20.51
N CYS A 677 -9.33 13.58 -20.60
CA CYS A 677 -8.26 13.57 -19.60
C CYS A 677 -7.57 14.95 -19.48
N GLU A 678 -7.35 15.64 -20.59
CA GLU A 678 -6.80 17.02 -20.58
C GLU A 678 -7.76 17.98 -19.85
N ILE A 679 -9.05 17.94 -20.17
CA ILE A 679 -10.08 18.75 -19.51
C ILE A 679 -10.16 18.40 -18.01
N LEU A 680 -10.03 17.13 -17.66
CA LEU A 680 -10.02 16.67 -16.27
C LEU A 680 -8.80 17.19 -15.51
N ALA A 681 -7.63 17.25 -16.17
CA ALA A 681 -6.40 17.84 -15.62
C ALA A 681 -6.59 19.34 -15.29
N GLU A 682 -7.38 20.07 -16.08
CA GLU A 682 -7.76 21.47 -15.79
C GLU A 682 -8.77 21.61 -14.64
N ALA A 683 -9.55 20.54 -14.37
CA ALA A 683 -10.59 20.56 -13.34
C ALA A 683 -10.00 20.31 -11.93
N PHE A 684 -8.99 19.44 -11.79
CA PHE A 684 -8.41 19.10 -10.49
C PHE A 684 -7.90 20.29 -9.69
N PRO A 685 -7.10 21.23 -10.24
CA PRO A 685 -6.65 22.41 -9.50
C PRO A 685 -7.81 23.26 -8.95
N LYS A 686 -8.91 23.34 -9.70
CA LYS A 686 -10.11 24.10 -9.27
C LYS A 686 -10.85 23.37 -8.14
N THR A 687 -10.88 22.04 -8.21
CA THR A 687 -11.47 21.22 -7.15
C THR A 687 -10.61 21.23 -5.88
N GLU A 688 -9.28 21.30 -6.01
CA GLU A 688 -8.35 21.36 -4.87
C GLU A 688 -8.54 22.63 -4.01
N ILE A 689 -9.00 23.74 -4.60
CA ILE A 689 -9.37 24.95 -3.86
C ILE A 689 -10.54 24.67 -2.89
N GLN A 690 -11.50 23.86 -3.32
CA GLN A 690 -12.71 23.54 -2.53
C GLN A 690 -12.49 22.35 -1.59
N ILE A 691 -11.73 21.36 -2.06
CA ILE A 691 -11.38 20.14 -1.33
C ILE A 691 -9.86 20.06 -1.29
N PRO A 692 -9.21 20.74 -0.32
CA PRO A 692 -7.76 20.78 -0.22
C PRO A 692 -7.17 19.38 -0.11
N LYS A 693 -5.98 19.18 -0.70
CA LYS A 693 -5.23 17.96 -0.58
C LYS A 693 -4.59 17.89 0.81
N PRO A 694 -4.79 16.81 1.58
CA PRO A 694 -4.00 16.55 2.77
C PRO A 694 -2.51 16.38 2.44
N THR A 695 -1.63 16.56 3.42
CA THR A 695 -0.20 16.30 3.26
C THR A 695 0.02 14.87 2.79
N VAL A 696 0.72 14.71 1.67
CA VAL A 696 1.02 13.38 1.12
C VAL A 696 2.21 12.78 1.85
N SER A 697 2.06 11.58 2.37
CA SER A 697 3.17 10.91 3.05
C SER A 697 4.26 10.47 2.05
N PRO A 698 5.53 10.31 2.49
CA PRO A 698 6.60 9.79 1.63
C PRO A 698 6.25 8.45 0.95
N GLU A 699 5.54 7.58 1.66
CA GLU A 699 5.10 6.29 1.14
C GLU A 699 4.07 6.45 0.01
N GLN A 700 3.13 7.38 0.17
CA GLN A 700 2.14 7.71 -0.87
C GLN A 700 2.81 8.35 -2.09
N ILE A 701 3.77 9.25 -1.88
CA ILE A 701 4.56 9.85 -2.96
C ILE A 701 5.28 8.76 -3.76
N SER A 702 5.92 7.82 -3.09
CA SER A 702 6.56 6.68 -3.74
C SER A 702 5.57 5.85 -4.57
N ALA A 703 4.37 5.59 -4.04
CA ALA A 703 3.33 4.85 -4.76
C ALA A 703 2.84 5.60 -6.02
N ILE A 704 2.63 6.91 -5.92
CA ILE A 704 2.23 7.76 -7.04
C ILE A 704 3.32 7.75 -8.12
N HIS A 705 4.57 7.94 -7.74
CA HIS A 705 5.68 7.88 -8.70
C HIS A 705 5.81 6.51 -9.36
N SER A 706 5.65 5.44 -8.59
CA SER A 706 5.70 4.08 -9.10
C SER A 706 4.65 3.84 -10.18
N ILE A 707 3.41 4.26 -9.95
CA ILE A 707 2.34 4.06 -10.93
C ILE A 707 2.49 5.00 -12.14
N ARG A 708 2.86 6.27 -11.94
CA ARG A 708 3.17 7.19 -13.04
C ARG A 708 4.28 6.61 -13.93
N GLY A 709 5.35 6.07 -13.33
CA GLY A 709 6.43 5.42 -14.07
C GLY A 709 5.96 4.24 -14.92
N VAL A 710 5.01 3.44 -14.44
CA VAL A 710 4.41 2.35 -15.24
C VAL A 710 3.62 2.91 -16.42
N TYR A 711 2.80 3.94 -16.20
CA TYR A 711 1.98 4.55 -17.26
C TYR A 711 2.81 5.40 -18.25
N ASP A 712 4.00 5.86 -17.88
CA ASP A 712 4.96 6.45 -18.85
C ASP A 712 5.35 5.45 -19.95
N PHE A 713 5.26 4.14 -19.68
CA PHE A 713 5.50 3.07 -20.65
C PHE A 713 4.24 2.62 -21.42
N LYS A 714 3.09 2.51 -20.72
CA LYS A 714 1.88 1.90 -21.26
C LYS A 714 0.72 2.87 -21.52
N GLY A 715 0.95 4.17 -21.45
CA GLY A 715 -0.10 5.15 -21.63
C GLY A 715 0.36 6.58 -21.50
N LYS A 716 -0.56 7.48 -21.14
CA LYS A 716 -0.29 8.90 -20.94
C LYS A 716 -0.53 9.30 -19.49
N VAL A 717 0.27 10.23 -18.99
CA VAL A 717 0.22 10.69 -17.60
C VAL A 717 0.03 12.20 -17.55
N TRP A 718 -1.03 12.65 -16.89
CA TRP A 718 -1.19 14.03 -16.43
C TRP A 718 -1.14 14.03 -14.90
N GLY A 719 -0.47 15.01 -14.32
CA GLY A 719 -0.38 15.06 -12.87
C GLY A 719 0.23 16.35 -12.36
N SER A 720 -0.10 16.68 -11.11
CA SER A 720 0.53 17.83 -10.47
C SER A 720 1.98 17.55 -10.10
N SER A 721 2.82 18.57 -10.11
CA SER A 721 4.21 18.49 -9.63
C SER A 721 4.27 18.26 -8.12
N THR A 722 3.24 18.67 -7.38
CA THR A 722 3.10 18.48 -5.92
C THR A 722 2.53 17.11 -5.53
N MET A 723 2.32 16.20 -6.49
CA MET A 723 1.72 14.88 -6.27
C MET A 723 0.28 14.90 -5.74
N SER A 724 -0.43 16.03 -5.89
CA SER A 724 -1.78 16.18 -5.37
C SER A 724 -2.84 15.42 -6.16
N TRP A 725 -2.60 15.11 -7.44
CA TRP A 725 -3.47 14.28 -8.27
C TRP A 725 -2.70 13.69 -9.47
N SER A 726 -3.24 12.60 -10.04
CA SER A 726 -2.74 11.96 -11.26
C SER A 726 -3.88 11.41 -12.09
N ILE A 727 -3.78 11.53 -13.41
CA ILE A 727 -4.65 10.90 -14.40
C ILE A 727 -3.76 10.00 -15.25
N LEU A 728 -4.13 8.75 -15.39
CA LEU A 728 -3.30 7.69 -15.95
C LEU A 728 -4.09 7.00 -17.06
N LEU A 729 -3.98 7.48 -18.31
CA LEU A 729 -4.67 6.91 -19.47
C LEU A 729 -3.88 5.72 -20.00
N SER A 730 -4.51 4.57 -20.12
CA SER A 730 -3.92 3.35 -20.66
C SER A 730 -4.05 3.30 -22.18
N ASP A 731 -2.97 2.94 -22.90
CA ASP A 731 -2.98 2.62 -24.34
C ASP A 731 -3.39 1.15 -24.59
N GLU A 732 -3.57 0.34 -23.53
CA GLU A 732 -3.95 -1.07 -23.64
C GLU A 732 -5.41 -1.21 -24.07
N LYS A 733 -5.65 -2.08 -25.04
CA LYS A 733 -7.02 -2.36 -25.56
C LYS A 733 -7.83 -3.26 -24.67
N ASN A 734 -7.18 -3.98 -23.75
CA ASN A 734 -7.86 -4.90 -22.84
C ASN A 734 -8.40 -4.12 -21.65
N THR A 735 -9.68 -4.35 -21.34
CA THR A 735 -10.32 -3.80 -20.16
C THR A 735 -9.76 -4.49 -18.93
N GLU A 736 -9.12 -3.73 -18.05
CA GLU A 736 -8.55 -4.22 -16.80
C GLU A 736 -9.00 -3.37 -15.60
N LEU A 737 -9.04 -3.97 -14.43
CA LEU A 737 -9.26 -3.24 -13.18
C LEU A 737 -7.89 -2.92 -12.55
N GLY A 738 -7.48 -1.68 -12.71
CA GLY A 738 -6.23 -1.18 -12.12
C GLY A 738 -6.30 -1.18 -10.59
N LYS A 739 -5.19 -1.56 -9.94
CA LYS A 739 -5.10 -1.60 -8.48
C LYS A 739 -5.14 -0.20 -7.88
N PRO A 740 -5.92 0.05 -6.82
CA PRO A 740 -5.97 1.32 -6.13
C PRO A 740 -4.61 1.81 -5.69
N VAL A 741 -4.31 3.08 -6.00
CA VAL A 741 -3.11 3.78 -5.53
C VAL A 741 -3.48 4.83 -4.49
N TYR A 742 -4.77 5.23 -4.46
CA TYR A 742 -5.28 6.32 -3.64
C TYR A 742 -4.67 7.68 -4.02
N SER A 743 -4.81 8.66 -3.14
CA SER A 743 -4.20 9.98 -3.31
C SER A 743 -4.56 10.69 -4.62
N ARG A 744 -5.79 10.53 -5.08
CA ARG A 744 -6.34 11.12 -6.32
C ARG A 744 -5.60 10.62 -7.58
N ALA A 745 -5.17 9.37 -7.58
CA ALA A 745 -4.64 8.71 -8.76
C ALA A 745 -5.76 7.94 -9.48
N LEU A 746 -6.23 8.49 -10.60
CA LEU A 746 -7.32 7.93 -11.39
C LEU A 746 -6.75 7.23 -12.64
N MET A 747 -7.03 5.95 -12.78
CA MET A 747 -6.71 5.17 -13.97
C MET A 747 -7.86 5.29 -14.97
N VAL A 748 -7.55 5.62 -16.21
CA VAL A 748 -8.53 5.83 -17.29
C VAL A 748 -8.31 4.80 -18.38
N HIS A 749 -9.39 4.19 -18.82
CA HIS A 749 -9.40 3.15 -19.84
C HIS A 749 -10.38 3.51 -20.95
N GLU A 750 -9.95 3.33 -22.18
CA GLU A 750 -10.84 3.50 -23.34
C GLU A 750 -11.56 2.19 -23.62
N VAL A 751 -12.87 2.26 -23.83
CA VAL A 751 -13.70 1.11 -24.20
C VAL A 751 -14.51 1.40 -25.46
N ASP A 752 -14.86 0.35 -26.20
CA ASP A 752 -15.73 0.51 -27.38
C ASP A 752 -17.23 0.54 -26.98
N ASP A 753 -17.56 -0.04 -25.83
CA ASP A 753 -18.88 -0.04 -25.20
C ASP A 753 -18.72 -0.07 -23.69
N ILE A 754 -19.47 0.74 -22.93
CA ILE A 754 -19.45 0.74 -21.47
C ILE A 754 -19.73 -0.64 -20.86
N ASN A 755 -20.49 -1.50 -21.55
CA ASN A 755 -20.78 -2.86 -21.10
C ASN A 755 -19.53 -3.74 -20.96
N GLN A 756 -18.41 -3.42 -21.62
CA GLN A 756 -17.13 -4.15 -21.44
C GLN A 756 -16.65 -4.09 -19.99
N SER A 757 -16.96 -3.02 -19.27
CA SER A 757 -16.62 -2.91 -17.84
C SER A 757 -17.41 -3.85 -16.93
N LEU A 758 -18.52 -4.43 -17.40
CA LEU A 758 -19.31 -5.40 -16.63
C LEU A 758 -18.56 -6.71 -16.37
N ASP A 759 -17.56 -7.05 -17.21
CA ASP A 759 -16.74 -8.24 -17.03
C ASP A 759 -15.74 -8.12 -15.88
N LEU A 760 -15.57 -6.91 -15.36
CA LEU A 760 -14.70 -6.60 -14.21
C LEU A 760 -15.44 -6.72 -12.88
N ILE A 761 -16.75 -6.96 -12.89
CA ILE A 761 -17.55 -7.04 -11.67
C ILE A 761 -17.27 -8.36 -10.98
N GLU A 762 -16.73 -8.26 -9.78
CA GLU A 762 -16.58 -9.34 -8.82
C GLU A 762 -17.26 -8.91 -7.50
N ASP A 763 -17.42 -9.82 -6.54
CA ASP A 763 -18.16 -9.64 -5.26
C ASP A 763 -17.75 -8.40 -4.44
N TYR A 764 -16.56 -7.87 -4.72
CA TYR A 764 -16.05 -6.69 -4.03
C TYR A 764 -16.35 -5.36 -4.76
N ILE A 765 -17.01 -5.36 -5.92
CA ILE A 765 -17.44 -4.13 -6.58
C ILE A 765 -18.75 -3.65 -5.97
N GLN A 766 -18.73 -2.47 -5.32
CA GLN A 766 -19.85 -1.89 -4.61
C GLN A 766 -20.65 -0.90 -5.47
N THR A 767 -19.93 0.08 -6.03
CA THR A 767 -20.54 1.25 -6.68
C THR A 767 -19.95 1.45 -8.06
N ILE A 768 -20.80 1.66 -9.04
CA ILE A 768 -20.37 2.09 -10.38
C ILE A 768 -21.01 3.45 -10.67
N GLY A 769 -20.17 4.51 -10.71
CA GLY A 769 -20.62 5.82 -11.16
C GLY A 769 -20.96 5.78 -12.64
N ILE A 770 -22.12 6.29 -13.03
CA ILE A 770 -22.55 6.24 -14.42
C ILE A 770 -22.96 7.60 -14.96
N GLU A 771 -22.49 7.90 -16.18
CA GLU A 771 -22.94 9.03 -16.97
C GLU A 771 -23.29 8.54 -18.38
N ALA A 772 -24.57 8.41 -18.65
CA ALA A 772 -25.14 7.91 -19.91
C ALA A 772 -26.57 8.42 -20.09
N PRO A 773 -27.16 8.35 -21.32
CA PRO A 773 -28.57 8.52 -21.50
C PRO A 773 -29.38 7.54 -20.63
N GLN A 774 -30.58 7.95 -20.21
CA GLN A 774 -31.35 7.21 -19.21
C GLN A 774 -31.60 5.73 -19.60
N ASP A 775 -32.00 5.46 -20.83
CA ASP A 775 -32.27 4.09 -21.28
C ASP A 775 -31.00 3.21 -21.25
N LYS A 776 -29.86 3.77 -21.70
CA LYS A 776 -28.56 3.09 -21.66
C LYS A 776 -28.10 2.86 -20.22
N ALA A 777 -28.30 3.85 -19.33
CA ALA A 777 -27.99 3.74 -17.91
C ALA A 777 -28.83 2.64 -17.23
N ILE A 778 -30.13 2.58 -17.48
CA ILE A 778 -31.02 1.53 -16.93
C ILE A 778 -30.62 0.14 -17.46
N ALA A 779 -30.36 0.02 -18.76
CA ALA A 779 -29.92 -1.24 -19.36
C ALA A 779 -28.59 -1.75 -18.76
N PHE A 780 -27.64 -0.85 -18.56
CA PHE A 780 -26.36 -1.15 -17.87
C PHE A 780 -26.61 -1.53 -16.41
N ALA A 781 -27.43 -0.75 -15.69
CA ALA A 781 -27.72 -0.97 -14.27
C ALA A 781 -28.35 -2.35 -14.01
N ASN A 782 -29.32 -2.77 -14.85
CA ASN A 782 -29.92 -4.10 -14.74
C ASN A 782 -28.86 -5.21 -14.78
N LYS A 783 -27.94 -5.16 -15.75
CA LYS A 783 -26.84 -6.14 -15.85
C LYS A 783 -25.85 -6.06 -14.70
N ALA A 784 -25.51 -4.86 -14.25
CA ALA A 784 -24.55 -4.66 -13.15
C ALA A 784 -25.12 -5.16 -11.82
N THR A 785 -26.42 -4.91 -11.55
CA THR A 785 -27.08 -5.36 -10.32
C THR A 785 -27.27 -6.87 -10.27
N GLU A 786 -27.52 -7.52 -11.40
CA GLU A 786 -27.52 -8.98 -11.53
C GLU A 786 -26.17 -9.61 -11.12
N LYS A 787 -25.06 -8.87 -11.30
CA LYS A 787 -23.71 -9.26 -10.89
C LYS A 787 -23.35 -8.84 -9.46
N GLY A 788 -24.29 -8.24 -8.70
CA GLY A 788 -24.13 -7.93 -7.28
C GLY A 788 -23.70 -6.49 -6.96
N VAL A 789 -23.66 -5.58 -7.96
CA VAL A 789 -23.39 -4.16 -7.70
C VAL A 789 -24.55 -3.55 -6.91
N ALA A 790 -24.23 -2.92 -5.77
CA ALA A 790 -25.26 -2.37 -4.88
C ALA A 790 -25.75 -0.98 -5.32
N ARG A 791 -24.90 -0.17 -5.98
CA ARG A 791 -25.21 1.24 -6.27
C ARG A 791 -24.68 1.68 -7.63
N LEU A 792 -25.53 2.44 -8.37
CA LEU A 792 -25.16 3.07 -9.63
C LEU A 792 -25.54 4.55 -9.63
N PRO A 793 -24.88 5.38 -8.83
CA PRO A 793 -25.14 6.81 -8.77
C PRO A 793 -24.64 7.53 -10.02
N LYS A 794 -25.19 8.71 -10.28
CA LYS A 794 -24.63 9.64 -11.25
C LYS A 794 -23.22 10.09 -10.79
N ILE A 795 -22.29 10.23 -11.74
CA ILE A 795 -20.96 10.79 -11.47
C ILE A 795 -21.09 12.18 -10.82
N GLY A 796 -20.33 12.44 -9.76
CA GLY A 796 -20.45 13.60 -8.88
C GLY A 796 -21.29 13.35 -7.62
N ARG A 797 -21.86 12.14 -7.48
CA ARG A 797 -22.65 11.72 -6.33
C ARG A 797 -22.23 10.33 -5.81
N MET A 798 -21.07 9.83 -6.22
CA MET A 798 -20.66 8.47 -5.86
C MET A 798 -20.48 8.31 -4.35
N LEU A 799 -20.05 9.35 -3.68
CA LEU A 799 -19.78 9.34 -2.24
C LEU A 799 -20.96 9.83 -1.38
N ASN A 800 -22.08 10.21 -1.99
CA ASN A 800 -23.27 10.54 -1.22
C ASN A 800 -23.72 9.32 -0.42
N PHE A 801 -23.76 9.46 0.90
CA PHE A 801 -24.20 8.40 1.80
C PHE A 801 -25.73 8.38 1.86
N GLU A 802 -26.34 7.84 0.82
CA GLU A 802 -27.80 7.68 0.67
C GLU A 802 -28.18 6.22 0.89
N MET A 803 -29.36 5.96 1.42
CA MET A 803 -29.88 4.61 1.61
C MET A 803 -30.56 4.07 0.34
N PRO A 804 -30.41 2.78 0.00
CA PRO A 804 -29.60 1.76 0.68
C PRO A 804 -28.09 2.00 0.48
N TRP A 805 -27.30 1.71 1.50
CA TRP A 805 -25.85 1.70 1.40
C TRP A 805 -25.35 0.25 1.43
N ASP A 806 -24.51 -0.11 0.48
CA ASP A 806 -24.02 -1.48 0.30
C ASP A 806 -25.16 -2.52 0.24
N GLY A 807 -26.28 -2.15 -0.37
CA GLY A 807 -27.48 -2.97 -0.45
C GLY A 807 -28.30 -3.06 0.84
N VAL A 808 -27.92 -2.30 1.89
CA VAL A 808 -28.55 -2.40 3.22
C VAL A 808 -29.28 -1.10 3.57
N PHE A 809 -30.54 -1.21 3.96
CA PHE A 809 -31.26 -0.16 4.68
C PHE A 809 -30.92 -0.29 6.16
N LEU A 810 -29.93 0.50 6.62
CA LEU A 810 -29.38 0.35 7.98
C LEU A 810 -30.45 0.54 9.06
N ILE A 811 -31.36 1.49 8.92
CA ILE A 811 -32.43 1.75 9.89
C ILE A 811 -33.30 0.51 10.13
N ASP A 812 -33.62 -0.26 9.08
CA ASP A 812 -34.38 -1.52 9.25
C ASP A 812 -33.64 -2.57 10.10
N ARG A 813 -32.31 -2.53 10.08
CA ARG A 813 -31.49 -3.44 10.90
C ARG A 813 -31.35 -2.95 12.36
N LEU A 814 -31.60 -1.66 12.60
CA LEU A 814 -31.46 -1.01 13.90
C LEU A 814 -32.74 -1.07 14.74
N VAL A 815 -33.89 -1.40 14.14
CA VAL A 815 -35.18 -1.46 14.82
C VAL A 815 -35.78 -2.88 14.81
N ARG A 816 -36.71 -3.12 15.73
CA ARG A 816 -37.66 -4.24 15.66
C ARG A 816 -39.03 -3.67 15.35
N TRP A 817 -39.62 -4.11 14.26
CA TRP A 817 -40.98 -3.76 13.93
C TRP A 817 -41.93 -4.60 14.76
N ASN A 818 -42.73 -3.93 15.56
CA ASN A 818 -43.77 -4.57 16.40
C ASN A 818 -45.14 -4.27 15.84
N THR A 819 -46.04 -5.24 15.94
CA THR A 819 -47.41 -5.13 15.44
C THR A 819 -48.38 -5.30 16.57
N LEU A 820 -49.45 -4.52 16.54
CA LEU A 820 -50.60 -4.65 17.42
C LEU A 820 -51.83 -4.89 16.55
N PHE A 821 -52.49 -6.02 16.79
CA PHE A 821 -53.68 -6.44 16.06
C PHE A 821 -54.86 -6.53 17.01
N GLY A 822 -56.10 -6.20 16.53
CA GLY A 822 -57.34 -6.44 17.27
C GLY A 822 -58.36 -5.33 17.07
N PRO A 823 -59.61 -5.57 17.46
CA PRO A 823 -60.52 -4.49 17.58
C PRO A 823 -60.06 -3.58 18.71
N LEU A 824 -59.49 -2.45 18.37
CA LEU A 824 -59.32 -1.36 19.31
C LEU A 824 -60.73 -0.78 19.50
N VAL A 825 -61.42 -1.23 20.49
CA VAL A 825 -62.74 -0.72 20.89
C VAL A 825 -62.60 0.62 21.56
#